data_f1e042fa7e64e1d24f31a046ed9839f9
#
_entry.id   f1e042fa7e64e1d24f31a046ed9839f9
#
_cell.length_a   1.000
_cell.length_b   1.000
_cell.length_c   1.000
_cell.angle_alpha   90.00
_cell.angle_beta   90.00
_cell.angle_gamma   90.00
#
_symmetry.space_group_name_H-M   'P 1'
#
loop_
_entity.id
_entity.type
_entity.pdbx_description
1 polymer ?
#
loop_
_entity_poly.entity_id
_entity_poly.type
_entity_poly.pdbx_seq_one_letter_code
_entity_poly.pdbx_strand_id
1 'polypeptide(L)'
;MKIMVIDGNSILNRAFYGVRQLSNHEGLPTNAVYGFLATLFKLQDDEKPDRTVVCFDVKEKTFRHLKFDSYKATRKGMPDELAAQLPVMKEVLDAMGLTRCELAGYEADDLIGTISRRADEHGDNCVIVTGDRDSLQLVGGGTTVRLVSTKMGQTTYETYDTGKFREKYGFDPIYLIDLKALMGDSSDNIPGVPGIGEKTAMQLLHDFGSLDGVYAHLDDPKIKKGARAKLEAGEQSAKDSYWLATIDRNAPLELDVENLPEAHMDETALYELLTRLEFKNYIKRLGLSGESAAPKLPEVKPQRIGAAAEAFALLDALSAADRVFALVPETLGALCLLDGETANVLFADDFADTDWDAILRRLFDGSVELVLHDAKPAVAALLARDIQPEGVKFDTCIAAYLIDPTQSGYDLPRVALAYCNTELPVLDLDDPAAVSPLGGQEQAMEACAQHVSAVRAIYTEAADKIEQLGMRRLFYEIELPLLRILAEMEVAGCAVAPDELRAFGDKLDARIEVLVSQIYEDAGGEFNINSTRQLGEVLFEKLGLPAQKKTKTGYSTNVDVLEKLAGMHPIIPAILEYRQLTKLKSTYVEGLLKVISPKDGRIHTHFQQTVTATGRLSSTDPNLQNIPVRTELGRELRRMFVAPDDDHVLIDADYSQIELRVLAHISQDEHMIEAFRAGQDIHAATAAKVYRVPLEEVTPQMRSSCKAVNFGIVYGISDFSLAQDIGVTRKEAGEFIRTYLATYPGVAKYMEDIKASARENGYVTTLFGRRRALPELQSRNFNIRSFGERVAMNTPIQGTAADIIKIAMVRVRDR
;
A
#
# COMPACT_ATOMS: atom_id res chain seq x y z
N MET A 1 32.61 -3.41 30.30
CA MET A 1 31.28 -3.33 29.65
C MET A 1 31.28 -4.07 28.33
N LYS A 2 30.09 -4.41 27.78
CA LYS A 2 29.93 -4.84 26.39
C LYS A 2 29.24 -3.72 25.63
N ILE A 3 29.96 -3.11 24.71
CA ILE A 3 29.47 -1.97 23.91
C ILE A 3 29.13 -2.48 22.50
N MET A 4 27.90 -2.24 22.05
CA MET A 4 27.47 -2.50 20.66
C MET A 4 27.52 -1.20 19.86
N VAL A 5 28.35 -1.17 18.80
CA VAL A 5 28.50 0.00 17.93
C VAL A 5 27.93 -0.33 16.56
N ILE A 6 26.93 0.43 16.11
CA ILE A 6 26.17 0.17 14.88
C ILE A 6 26.53 1.21 13.82
N ASP A 7 26.86 0.73 12.63
CA ASP A 7 26.94 1.55 11.43
C ASP A 7 25.51 1.87 10.94
N GLY A 8 25.02 3.06 11.30
CA GLY A 8 23.65 3.48 11.05
C GLY A 8 23.31 3.56 9.57
N ASN A 9 24.20 4.11 8.75
CA ASN A 9 23.96 4.25 7.31
C ASN A 9 23.95 2.90 6.62
N SER A 10 24.89 2.01 6.93
CA SER A 10 24.97 0.69 6.33
C SER A 10 23.75 -0.16 6.66
N ILE A 11 23.33 -0.21 7.93
CA ILE A 11 22.18 -1.00 8.36
C ILE A 11 20.88 -0.42 7.80
N LEU A 12 20.70 0.91 7.81
CA LEU A 12 19.51 1.57 7.27
C LEU A 12 19.37 1.32 5.75
N ASN A 13 20.48 1.41 5.02
CA ASN A 13 20.52 1.14 3.58
C ASN A 13 20.13 -0.32 3.28
N ARG A 14 20.68 -1.28 4.02
CA ARG A 14 20.33 -2.70 3.88
C ARG A 14 18.88 -2.97 4.20
N ALA A 15 18.34 -2.35 5.23
CA ALA A 15 16.93 -2.44 5.59
C ALA A 15 16.03 -1.92 4.45
N PHE A 16 16.40 -0.80 3.83
CA PHE A 16 15.67 -0.21 2.71
C PHE A 16 15.51 -1.16 1.52
N TYR A 17 16.59 -1.85 1.13
CA TYR A 17 16.56 -2.81 0.02
C TYR A 17 16.10 -4.23 0.43
N GLY A 18 16.18 -4.56 1.71
CA GLY A 18 15.84 -5.87 2.25
C GLY A 18 14.37 -6.04 2.62
N VAL A 19 13.71 -4.98 3.01
CA VAL A 19 12.29 -4.97 3.39
C VAL A 19 11.44 -4.47 2.20
N ARG A 20 10.27 -5.08 1.98
CA ARG A 20 9.32 -4.59 0.96
C ARG A 20 9.00 -3.12 1.23
N GLN A 21 8.65 -2.39 0.19
CA GLN A 21 8.17 -1.02 0.36
C GLN A 21 6.98 -0.99 1.32
N LEU A 22 7.13 -0.23 2.37
CA LEU A 22 6.13 0.11 3.36
C LEU A 22 6.03 1.62 3.43
N SER A 23 4.83 2.14 3.57
CA SER A 23 4.59 3.56 3.83
C SER A 23 3.49 3.67 4.88
N ASN A 24 3.53 4.71 5.69
CA ASN A 24 2.41 5.05 6.55
C ASN A 24 1.29 5.76 5.75
N HIS A 25 0.17 6.07 6.41
CA HIS A 25 -0.97 6.76 5.79
C HIS A 25 -0.65 8.17 5.25
N GLU A 26 0.39 8.83 5.76
CA GLU A 26 0.88 10.11 5.25
C GLU A 26 1.71 9.97 3.95
N GLY A 27 1.92 8.74 3.47
CA GLY A 27 2.78 8.44 2.32
C GLY A 27 4.28 8.48 2.63
N LEU A 28 4.69 8.59 3.89
CA LEU A 28 6.08 8.50 4.31
C LEU A 28 6.57 7.06 4.14
N PRO A 29 7.64 6.80 3.38
CA PRO A 29 8.26 5.48 3.34
C PRO A 29 8.78 5.08 4.73
N THR A 30 8.51 3.85 5.18
CA THR A 30 8.84 3.39 6.54
C THR A 30 9.63 2.08 6.58
N ASN A 31 9.84 1.45 5.43
CA ASN A 31 10.49 0.13 5.33
C ASN A 31 11.93 0.09 5.88
N ALA A 32 12.72 1.16 5.69
CA ALA A 32 14.08 1.22 6.19
C ALA A 32 14.11 1.35 7.73
N VAL A 33 13.26 2.19 8.30
CA VAL A 33 13.13 2.34 9.76
C VAL A 33 12.65 1.03 10.38
N TYR A 34 11.63 0.39 9.79
CA TYR A 34 11.13 -0.91 10.26
C TYR A 34 12.20 -1.99 10.28
N GLY A 35 12.93 -2.13 9.17
CA GLY A 35 14.00 -3.14 9.06
C GLY A 35 15.22 -2.84 9.93
N PHE A 36 15.53 -1.56 10.14
CA PHE A 36 16.59 -1.16 11.08
C PHE A 36 16.23 -1.58 12.51
N LEU A 37 15.01 -1.26 12.97
CA LEU A 37 14.54 -1.64 14.30
C LEU A 37 14.48 -3.17 14.48
N ALA A 38 14.06 -3.91 13.44
CA ALA A 38 14.10 -5.37 13.46
C ALA A 38 15.52 -5.91 13.71
N THR A 39 16.50 -5.31 13.03
CA THR A 39 17.93 -5.68 13.18
C THR A 39 18.44 -5.28 14.55
N LEU A 40 18.16 -4.06 15.01
CA LEU A 40 18.57 -3.55 16.31
C LEU A 40 18.06 -4.45 17.44
N PHE A 41 16.77 -4.69 17.49
CA PHE A 41 16.17 -5.51 18.54
C PHE A 41 16.70 -6.94 18.56
N LYS A 42 16.87 -7.54 17.39
CA LYS A 42 17.45 -8.88 17.30
C LYS A 42 18.86 -8.93 17.86
N LEU A 43 19.68 -7.94 17.52
CA LEU A 43 21.06 -7.89 18.00
C LEU A 43 21.16 -7.56 19.48
N GLN A 44 20.26 -6.73 20.02
CA GLN A 44 20.16 -6.50 21.45
C GLN A 44 19.78 -7.79 22.21
N ASP A 45 18.86 -8.60 21.67
CA ASP A 45 18.50 -9.90 22.25
C ASP A 45 19.66 -10.91 22.21
N ASP A 46 20.39 -10.96 21.07
CA ASP A 46 21.49 -11.91 20.84
C ASP A 46 22.74 -11.54 21.64
N GLU A 47 23.12 -10.26 21.63
CA GLU A 47 24.40 -9.78 22.19
C GLU A 47 24.28 -9.29 23.64
N LYS A 48 23.09 -8.84 24.07
CA LYS A 48 22.83 -8.26 25.40
C LYS A 48 23.88 -7.21 25.78
N PRO A 49 24.06 -6.15 24.98
CA PRO A 49 25.05 -5.12 25.24
C PRO A 49 24.65 -4.29 26.46
N ASP A 50 25.63 -3.86 27.23
CA ASP A 50 25.44 -2.88 28.32
C ASP A 50 25.11 -1.50 27.77
N ARG A 51 25.72 -1.13 26.64
CA ARG A 51 25.53 0.15 25.93
C ARG A 51 25.47 -0.04 24.43
N THR A 52 24.67 0.79 23.75
CA THR A 52 24.55 0.81 22.30
C THR A 52 24.81 2.20 21.76
N VAL A 53 25.69 2.29 20.76
CA VAL A 53 26.04 3.55 20.08
C VAL A 53 25.75 3.37 18.59
N VAL A 54 25.12 4.36 17.94
CA VAL A 54 24.83 4.33 16.52
C VAL A 54 25.55 5.46 15.81
N CYS A 55 26.44 5.15 14.89
CA CYS A 55 27.24 6.11 14.13
C CYS A 55 26.62 6.39 12.76
N PHE A 56 26.54 7.66 12.37
CA PHE A 56 26.03 8.08 11.06
C PHE A 56 27.05 8.95 10.32
N ASP A 57 27.05 8.82 9.00
CA ASP A 57 27.74 9.77 8.12
C ASP A 57 27.01 11.11 8.07
N VAL A 58 27.77 12.17 7.92
CA VAL A 58 27.28 13.52 7.64
C VAL A 58 27.44 13.87 6.15
N LYS A 59 26.77 14.95 5.71
CA LYS A 59 26.81 15.37 4.28
C LYS A 59 28.10 16.05 3.87
N GLU A 60 28.88 16.53 4.83
CA GLU A 60 30.12 17.26 4.60
C GLU A 60 31.19 16.35 4.01
N LYS A 61 32.07 16.94 3.19
CA LYS A 61 33.23 16.24 2.64
C LYS A 61 34.16 15.80 3.76
N THR A 62 34.57 14.53 3.74
CA THR A 62 35.54 14.00 4.69
C THR A 62 36.96 14.32 4.30
N PHE A 63 37.92 14.16 5.21
CA PHE A 63 39.35 14.37 4.94
C PHE A 63 39.85 13.55 3.74
N ARG A 64 39.22 12.36 3.46
CA ARG A 64 39.55 11.55 2.29
C ARG A 64 39.12 12.23 1.00
N HIS A 65 37.90 12.81 0.98
CA HIS A 65 37.40 13.56 -0.17
C HIS A 65 38.19 14.85 -0.44
N LEU A 66 38.76 15.47 0.61
CA LEU A 66 39.59 16.68 0.48
C LEU A 66 40.96 16.37 -0.13
N LYS A 67 41.49 15.15 0.09
CA LYS A 67 42.75 14.70 -0.45
C LYS A 67 42.64 14.05 -1.83
N PHE A 68 41.56 13.32 -2.09
CA PHE A 68 41.32 12.59 -3.34
C PHE A 68 39.89 12.85 -3.85
N ASP A 69 39.75 13.71 -4.85
CA ASP A 69 38.43 14.05 -5.44
C ASP A 69 37.73 12.84 -6.10
N SER A 70 38.50 11.82 -6.48
CA SER A 70 37.96 10.57 -7.05
C SER A 70 37.39 9.60 -6.02
N TYR A 71 37.66 9.79 -4.73
CA TYR A 71 37.19 8.89 -3.66
C TYR A 71 35.66 8.85 -3.61
N LYS A 72 35.09 7.65 -3.68
CA LYS A 72 33.65 7.40 -3.71
C LYS A 72 32.87 8.16 -4.84
N ALA A 73 33.54 8.71 -5.85
CA ALA A 73 32.91 9.49 -6.92
C ALA A 73 31.94 8.67 -7.79
N THR A 74 32.05 7.35 -7.79
CA THR A 74 31.18 6.43 -8.54
C THR A 74 29.90 6.05 -7.76
N ARG A 75 29.80 6.39 -6.49
CA ARG A 75 28.62 6.08 -5.66
C ARG A 75 27.43 6.93 -6.12
N LYS A 76 26.29 6.27 -6.38
CA LYS A 76 25.02 6.97 -6.58
C LYS A 76 24.57 7.57 -5.24
N GLY A 77 24.00 8.77 -5.30
CA GLY A 77 23.41 9.40 -4.12
C GLY A 77 22.35 8.52 -3.43
N MET A 78 22.06 8.83 -2.18
CA MET A 78 21.00 8.17 -1.41
C MET A 78 19.64 8.37 -2.12
N PRO A 79 18.84 7.31 -2.34
CA PRO A 79 17.48 7.45 -2.87
C PRO A 79 16.62 8.40 -2.00
N ASP A 80 15.74 9.17 -2.62
CA ASP A 80 14.92 10.17 -1.92
C ASP A 80 14.04 9.52 -0.85
N GLU A 81 13.51 8.33 -1.11
CA GLU A 81 12.70 7.57 -0.18
C GLU A 81 13.48 7.11 1.06
N LEU A 82 14.77 6.85 0.91
CA LEU A 82 15.66 6.52 2.03
C LEU A 82 16.08 7.79 2.75
N ALA A 83 16.37 8.86 2.02
CA ALA A 83 16.73 10.15 2.59
C ALA A 83 15.62 10.75 3.48
N ALA A 84 14.34 10.49 3.14
CA ALA A 84 13.20 10.89 3.94
C ALA A 84 13.10 10.10 5.27
N GLN A 85 13.57 8.86 5.30
CA GLN A 85 13.53 8.00 6.49
C GLN A 85 14.69 8.22 7.47
N LEU A 86 15.81 8.75 6.99
CA LEU A 86 16.99 8.96 7.84
C LEU A 86 16.74 9.91 9.04
N PRO A 87 16.10 11.09 8.88
CA PRO A 87 15.76 11.94 10.02
C PRO A 87 14.83 11.23 11.01
N VAL A 88 13.81 10.55 10.50
CA VAL A 88 12.83 9.82 11.33
C VAL A 88 13.51 8.70 12.12
N MET A 89 14.47 7.98 11.51
CA MET A 89 15.25 6.97 12.22
C MET A 89 16.05 7.59 13.37
N LYS A 90 16.64 8.75 13.14
CA LYS A 90 17.38 9.48 14.18
C LYS A 90 16.47 9.91 15.34
N GLU A 91 15.27 10.44 15.02
CA GLU A 91 14.25 10.78 16.03
C GLU A 91 13.83 9.55 16.87
N VAL A 92 13.63 8.41 16.22
CA VAL A 92 13.30 7.15 16.91
C VAL A 92 14.42 6.70 17.84
N LEU A 93 15.70 6.77 17.41
CA LEU A 93 16.85 6.43 18.24
C LEU A 93 17.01 7.38 19.44
N ASP A 94 16.76 8.68 19.23
CA ASP A 94 16.77 9.68 20.30
C ASP A 94 15.68 9.40 21.34
N ALA A 95 14.45 9.11 20.88
CA ALA A 95 13.34 8.73 21.76
C ALA A 95 13.61 7.40 22.50
N MET A 96 14.36 6.47 21.88
CA MET A 96 14.83 5.26 22.56
C MET A 96 15.96 5.53 23.58
N GLY A 97 16.47 6.75 23.66
CA GLY A 97 17.58 7.13 24.53
C GLY A 97 18.94 6.53 24.12
N LEU A 98 19.08 6.10 22.87
CA LEU A 98 20.32 5.52 22.37
C LEU A 98 21.34 6.60 21.97
N THR A 99 22.59 6.38 22.32
CA THR A 99 23.66 7.31 21.97
C THR A 99 23.89 7.33 20.46
N ARG A 100 23.80 8.49 19.82
CA ARG A 100 24.17 8.72 18.42
C ARG A 100 25.45 9.48 18.26
N CYS A 101 26.26 9.13 17.26
CA CYS A 101 27.50 9.79 16.93
C CYS A 101 27.52 10.23 15.47
N GLU A 102 27.93 11.49 15.27
CA GLU A 102 28.10 12.11 13.95
C GLU A 102 29.25 13.13 14.10
N LEU A 103 30.15 13.20 13.12
CA LEU A 103 31.24 14.16 13.16
C LEU A 103 31.58 14.66 11.75
N ALA A 104 31.51 15.97 11.56
CA ALA A 104 31.86 16.60 10.30
C ALA A 104 33.36 16.34 9.96
N GLY A 105 33.62 16.00 8.69
CA GLY A 105 34.96 15.70 8.20
C GLY A 105 35.40 14.24 8.37
N TYR A 106 34.65 13.39 9.06
CA TYR A 106 34.92 11.97 9.29
C TYR A 106 33.77 11.11 8.79
N GLU A 107 34.08 9.85 8.50
CA GLU A 107 33.05 8.86 8.13
C GLU A 107 32.60 8.06 9.37
N ALA A 108 31.42 7.46 9.32
CA ALA A 108 30.91 6.61 10.40
C ALA A 108 31.93 5.52 10.80
N ASP A 109 32.64 4.94 9.82
CA ASP A 109 33.65 3.91 10.06
C ASP A 109 34.80 4.44 10.94
N ASP A 110 35.21 5.72 10.77
CA ASP A 110 36.26 6.34 11.60
C ASP A 110 35.80 6.53 13.05
N LEU A 111 34.52 6.89 13.24
CA LEU A 111 33.91 6.99 14.56
C LEU A 111 33.82 5.61 15.23
N ILE A 112 33.37 4.60 14.50
CA ILE A 112 33.32 3.19 14.93
C ILE A 112 34.75 2.72 15.34
N GLY A 113 35.74 2.97 14.48
CA GLY A 113 37.15 2.63 14.75
C GLY A 113 37.71 3.32 16.01
N THR A 114 37.34 4.58 16.22
CA THR A 114 37.74 5.35 17.38
C THR A 114 37.09 4.82 18.67
N ILE A 115 35.79 4.51 18.64
CA ILE A 115 35.07 3.95 19.77
C ILE A 115 35.63 2.57 20.12
N SER A 116 35.81 1.69 19.10
CA SER A 116 36.36 0.36 19.34
C SER A 116 37.75 0.38 19.97
N ARG A 117 38.64 1.31 19.54
CA ARG A 117 39.94 1.48 20.14
C ARG A 117 39.87 1.94 21.60
N ARG A 118 39.05 2.96 21.88
CA ARG A 118 38.89 3.46 23.27
C ARG A 118 38.30 2.40 24.20
N ALA A 119 37.33 1.59 23.69
CA ALA A 119 36.76 0.45 24.41
C ALA A 119 37.84 -0.61 24.72
N ASP A 120 38.68 -0.97 23.73
CA ASP A 120 39.80 -1.92 23.92
C ASP A 120 40.81 -1.39 24.96
N GLU A 121 41.18 -0.10 24.92
CA GLU A 121 42.12 0.54 25.87
C GLU A 121 41.60 0.55 27.30
N HIS A 122 40.29 0.66 27.47
CA HIS A 122 39.61 0.58 28.78
C HIS A 122 39.39 -0.88 29.24
N GLY A 123 39.57 -1.87 28.37
CA GLY A 123 39.38 -3.29 28.69
C GLY A 123 37.94 -3.75 28.53
N ASP A 124 37.14 -3.01 27.76
CA ASP A 124 35.76 -3.34 27.41
C ASP A 124 35.65 -4.20 26.13
N ASN A 125 34.58 -4.94 25.99
CA ASN A 125 34.28 -5.69 24.78
C ASN A 125 33.45 -4.83 23.81
N CYS A 126 33.87 -4.75 22.55
CA CYS A 126 33.20 -4.02 21.51
C CYS A 126 32.63 -4.96 20.46
N VAL A 127 31.34 -4.84 20.13
CA VAL A 127 30.68 -5.55 19.04
C VAL A 127 30.29 -4.54 17.97
N ILE A 128 30.99 -4.53 16.85
CA ILE A 128 30.69 -3.68 15.70
C ILE A 128 29.63 -4.37 14.84
N VAL A 129 28.56 -3.66 14.53
CA VAL A 129 27.47 -4.13 13.64
C VAL A 129 27.47 -3.32 12.37
N THR A 130 27.82 -3.92 11.26
CA THR A 130 27.88 -3.26 9.96
C THR A 130 27.58 -4.22 8.80
N GLY A 131 27.24 -3.70 7.66
CA GLY A 131 27.21 -4.47 6.42
C GLY A 131 28.48 -4.28 5.59
N ASP A 132 29.42 -3.44 6.04
CA ASP A 132 30.67 -3.17 5.35
C ASP A 132 31.79 -4.12 5.81
N ARG A 133 32.48 -4.69 4.85
CA ARG A 133 33.61 -5.59 5.15
C ARG A 133 34.88 -4.84 5.57
N ASP A 134 34.94 -3.55 5.33
CA ASP A 134 36.09 -2.74 5.67
C ASP A 134 36.32 -2.66 7.16
N SER A 135 35.22 -2.66 7.92
CA SER A 135 35.26 -2.72 9.38
C SER A 135 35.90 -4.01 9.93
N LEU A 136 36.11 -5.06 9.09
CA LEU A 136 36.84 -6.26 9.52
C LEU A 136 38.28 -6.00 9.88
N GLN A 137 38.90 -4.90 9.40
CA GLN A 137 40.24 -4.46 9.82
C GLN A 137 40.32 -4.08 11.32
N LEU A 138 39.13 -3.83 11.94
CA LEU A 138 39.05 -3.44 13.34
C LEU A 138 38.96 -4.63 14.32
N VAL A 139 38.82 -5.86 13.79
CA VAL A 139 38.78 -7.09 14.60
C VAL A 139 40.07 -7.31 15.34
N GLY A 140 40.00 -7.45 16.66
CA GLY A 140 41.16 -7.72 17.53
C GLY A 140 40.96 -7.17 18.95
N GLY A 141 41.80 -7.55 19.87
CA GLY A 141 41.62 -7.19 21.29
C GLY A 141 40.28 -7.71 21.81
N GLY A 142 39.44 -6.82 22.35
CA GLY A 142 38.06 -7.08 22.77
C GLY A 142 37.03 -6.84 21.67
N THR A 143 37.47 -6.48 20.44
CA THR A 143 36.58 -6.09 19.34
C THR A 143 36.22 -7.25 18.40
N THR A 144 34.94 -7.47 18.18
CA THR A 144 34.36 -8.41 17.18
C THR A 144 33.46 -7.67 16.19
N VAL A 145 33.30 -8.21 14.98
CA VAL A 145 32.44 -7.63 13.95
C VAL A 145 31.30 -8.59 13.62
N ARG A 146 30.08 -8.11 13.76
CA ARG A 146 28.85 -8.73 13.25
C ARG A 146 28.55 -8.19 11.86
N LEU A 147 28.92 -8.94 10.84
CA LEU A 147 28.65 -8.58 9.46
C LEU A 147 27.21 -8.95 9.10
N VAL A 148 26.42 -7.95 8.75
CA VAL A 148 25.02 -8.12 8.34
C VAL A 148 24.97 -8.24 6.82
N SER A 149 24.31 -9.26 6.29
CA SER A 149 24.07 -9.39 4.86
C SER A 149 22.62 -9.79 4.57
N THR A 150 22.04 -9.18 3.53
CA THR A 150 20.67 -9.49 3.12
C THR A 150 20.68 -10.04 1.70
N LYS A 151 20.20 -11.28 1.53
CA LYS A 151 20.05 -11.93 0.22
C LYS A 151 18.63 -12.45 0.07
N MET A 152 17.96 -12.12 -1.03
CA MET A 152 16.57 -12.57 -1.33
C MET A 152 15.56 -12.34 -0.18
N GLY A 153 15.68 -11.20 0.52
CA GLY A 153 14.78 -10.88 1.65
C GLY A 153 15.12 -11.57 2.97
N GLN A 154 16.17 -12.41 3.01
CA GLN A 154 16.67 -13.01 4.25
C GLN A 154 17.91 -12.28 4.73
N THR A 155 17.88 -11.81 5.98
CA THR A 155 19.02 -11.17 6.65
C THR A 155 19.78 -12.23 7.44
N THR A 156 21.09 -12.34 7.17
CA THR A 156 22.01 -13.25 7.86
C THR A 156 23.08 -12.44 8.59
N TYR A 157 23.55 -13.00 9.70
CA TYR A 157 24.53 -12.38 10.57
C TYR A 157 25.73 -13.31 10.69
N GLU A 158 26.91 -12.79 10.41
CA GLU A 158 28.16 -13.55 10.51
C GLU A 158 29.13 -12.83 11.45
N THR A 159 29.54 -13.51 12.54
CA THR A 159 30.47 -12.93 13.51
C THR A 159 31.89 -13.23 13.11
N TYR A 160 32.75 -12.23 13.13
CA TYR A 160 34.17 -12.33 12.92
C TYR A 160 34.88 -11.92 14.19
N ASP A 161 35.62 -12.86 14.75
CA ASP A 161 36.72 -12.67 15.68
C ASP A 161 38.04 -12.89 14.94
N THR A 162 39.19 -12.72 15.64
CA THR A 162 40.51 -12.92 15.05
C THR A 162 40.72 -14.34 14.53
N GLY A 163 40.16 -15.36 15.22
CA GLY A 163 40.30 -16.76 14.82
C GLY A 163 39.59 -17.04 13.49
N LYS A 164 38.32 -16.66 13.40
CA LYS A 164 37.50 -16.85 12.17
C LYS A 164 38.02 -16.02 11.00
N PHE A 165 38.51 -14.80 11.29
CA PHE A 165 39.15 -13.97 10.25
C PHE A 165 40.37 -14.66 9.66
N ARG A 166 41.29 -15.16 10.53
CA ARG A 166 42.50 -15.90 10.11
C ARG A 166 42.17 -17.17 9.34
N GLU A 167 41.17 -17.91 9.80
CA GLU A 167 40.71 -19.10 9.08
C GLU A 167 40.28 -18.78 7.65
N LYS A 168 39.60 -17.65 7.44
CA LYS A 168 39.06 -17.26 6.13
C LYS A 168 40.11 -16.60 5.22
N TYR A 169 40.93 -15.71 5.78
CA TYR A 169 41.86 -14.86 5.01
C TYR A 169 43.33 -15.32 5.11
N GLY A 170 43.69 -16.07 6.12
CA GLY A 170 45.02 -16.61 6.31
C GLY A 170 46.05 -15.64 6.88
N PHE A 171 45.64 -14.42 7.27
CA PHE A 171 46.48 -13.38 7.89
C PHE A 171 45.69 -12.63 8.95
N ASP A 172 46.31 -11.72 9.68
CA ASP A 172 45.64 -10.94 10.72
C ASP A 172 44.74 -9.85 10.16
N PRO A 173 43.64 -9.49 10.87
CA PRO A 173 42.64 -8.53 10.41
C PRO A 173 43.20 -7.21 9.90
N ILE A 174 44.22 -6.67 10.55
CA ILE A 174 44.86 -5.40 10.18
C ILE A 174 45.42 -5.40 8.74
N TYR A 175 45.85 -6.56 8.23
CA TYR A 175 46.38 -6.71 6.87
C TYR A 175 45.30 -6.72 5.77
N LEU A 176 44.03 -6.53 6.16
CA LEU A 176 42.97 -6.26 5.19
C LEU A 176 43.24 -4.93 4.48
N ILE A 177 43.86 -3.97 5.15
CA ILE A 177 44.27 -2.69 4.58
C ILE A 177 45.30 -2.93 3.47
N ASP A 178 46.28 -3.80 3.73
CA ASP A 178 47.32 -4.18 2.76
C ASP A 178 46.72 -4.89 1.56
N LEU A 179 45.75 -5.75 1.79
CA LEU A 179 45.02 -6.42 0.71
C LEU A 179 44.34 -5.41 -0.22
N LYS A 180 43.63 -4.43 0.33
CA LYS A 180 42.99 -3.38 -0.43
C LYS A 180 43.97 -2.42 -1.08
N ALA A 181 45.10 -2.16 -0.45
CA ALA A 181 46.15 -1.37 -1.04
C ALA A 181 46.73 -2.01 -2.32
N LEU A 182 46.82 -3.33 -2.35
CA LEU A 182 47.29 -4.08 -3.52
C LEU A 182 46.21 -4.26 -4.59
N MET A 183 44.99 -4.70 -4.23
CA MET A 183 43.96 -5.06 -5.23
C MET A 183 43.03 -3.91 -5.60
N GLY A 184 42.99 -2.84 -4.79
CA GLY A 184 42.03 -1.77 -4.91
C GLY A 184 40.63 -2.15 -4.37
N ASP A 185 39.71 -1.19 -4.43
CA ASP A 185 38.28 -1.36 -4.14
C ASP A 185 37.43 -0.54 -5.10
N SER A 186 36.71 -1.22 -5.97
CA SER A 186 35.86 -0.58 -6.96
C SER A 186 34.61 0.10 -6.36
N SER A 187 34.16 -0.30 -5.16
CA SER A 187 33.01 0.29 -4.48
C SER A 187 33.32 1.69 -3.97
N ASP A 188 34.53 1.92 -3.50
CA ASP A 188 35.03 3.17 -2.97
C ASP A 188 35.95 3.94 -3.92
N ASN A 189 36.10 3.39 -5.13
CA ASN A 189 36.99 3.92 -6.15
C ASN A 189 38.45 4.05 -5.68
N ILE A 190 38.91 3.05 -4.90
CA ILE A 190 40.31 2.92 -4.46
C ILE A 190 41.07 2.18 -5.56
N PRO A 191 42.14 2.79 -6.15
CA PRO A 191 42.73 2.27 -7.36
C PRO A 191 43.50 0.96 -7.20
N GLY A 192 44.17 0.73 -6.05
CA GLY A 192 45.08 -0.39 -5.87
C GLY A 192 46.30 -0.31 -6.80
N VAL A 193 46.98 -1.44 -7.01
CA VAL A 193 48.03 -1.60 -8.01
C VAL A 193 47.38 -2.09 -9.32
N PRO A 194 47.43 -1.29 -10.41
CA PRO A 194 46.77 -1.65 -11.66
C PRO A 194 47.19 -3.03 -12.19
N GLY A 195 46.22 -3.93 -12.31
CA GLY A 195 46.39 -5.29 -12.79
C GLY A 195 46.85 -6.33 -11.73
N ILE A 196 46.85 -5.96 -10.47
CA ILE A 196 46.94 -6.88 -9.32
C ILE A 196 45.53 -7.13 -8.83
N GLY A 197 44.99 -8.32 -9.00
CA GLY A 197 43.67 -8.70 -8.49
C GLY A 197 43.75 -9.49 -7.19
N GLU A 198 42.60 -9.76 -6.58
CA GLU A 198 42.45 -10.39 -5.27
C GLU A 198 43.33 -11.64 -5.06
N LYS A 199 43.33 -12.58 -6.00
CA LYS A 199 44.11 -13.81 -5.90
C LYS A 199 45.64 -13.56 -5.80
N THR A 200 46.13 -12.56 -6.57
CA THR A 200 47.56 -12.21 -6.57
C THR A 200 47.90 -11.45 -5.29
N ALA A 201 47.04 -10.51 -4.88
CA ALA A 201 47.25 -9.77 -3.66
C ALA A 201 47.23 -10.68 -2.42
N MET A 202 46.27 -11.60 -2.33
CA MET A 202 46.21 -12.62 -1.27
C MET A 202 47.50 -13.45 -1.22
N GLN A 203 48.00 -13.97 -2.38
CA GLN A 203 49.23 -14.76 -2.44
C GLN A 203 50.44 -13.93 -1.98
N LEU A 204 50.54 -12.67 -2.36
CA LEU A 204 51.63 -11.79 -1.96
C LEU A 204 51.65 -11.57 -0.44
N LEU A 205 50.47 -11.36 0.17
CA LEU A 205 50.39 -11.19 1.61
C LEU A 205 50.70 -12.49 2.38
N HIS A 206 50.30 -13.63 1.87
CA HIS A 206 50.68 -14.91 2.46
C HIS A 206 52.19 -15.18 2.40
N ASP A 207 52.84 -14.77 1.30
CA ASP A 207 54.28 -15.01 1.13
C ASP A 207 55.15 -14.00 1.87
N PHE A 208 54.70 -12.72 2.02
CA PHE A 208 55.51 -11.62 2.49
C PHE A 208 54.93 -10.85 3.68
N GLY A 209 53.71 -11.20 4.15
CA GLY A 209 53.10 -10.74 5.38
C GLY A 209 52.41 -9.38 5.30
N SER A 210 53.01 -8.39 4.63
CA SER A 210 52.47 -7.01 4.56
C SER A 210 52.78 -6.35 3.22
N LEU A 211 52.15 -5.20 2.97
CA LEU A 211 52.48 -4.34 1.82
C LEU A 211 53.98 -3.98 1.80
N ASP A 212 54.50 -3.54 2.94
CA ASP A 212 55.92 -3.22 3.08
C ASP A 212 56.80 -4.46 2.86
N GLY A 213 56.37 -5.63 3.35
CA GLY A 213 57.05 -6.89 3.12
C GLY A 213 57.10 -7.26 1.61
N VAL A 214 56.05 -7.04 0.88
CA VAL A 214 55.97 -7.23 -0.58
C VAL A 214 56.97 -6.33 -1.29
N TYR A 215 56.99 -5.02 -0.94
CA TYR A 215 57.90 -4.04 -1.57
C TYR A 215 59.36 -4.24 -1.16
N ALA A 216 59.63 -4.71 0.03
CA ALA A 216 60.99 -5.06 0.47
C ALA A 216 61.59 -6.28 -0.26
N HIS A 217 60.75 -7.14 -0.81
CA HIS A 217 61.17 -8.42 -1.45
C HIS A 217 60.76 -8.50 -2.93
N LEU A 218 60.68 -7.37 -3.67
CA LEU A 218 60.31 -7.35 -5.08
C LEU A 218 61.15 -8.28 -5.98
N ASP A 219 62.38 -8.53 -5.60
CA ASP A 219 63.30 -9.39 -6.32
C ASP A 219 63.16 -10.89 -6.00
N ASP A 220 62.30 -11.26 -5.05
CA ASP A 220 62.06 -12.65 -4.69
C ASP A 220 61.47 -13.44 -5.87
N PRO A 221 61.99 -14.67 -6.17
CA PRO A 221 61.49 -15.53 -7.24
C PRO A 221 59.99 -15.89 -7.13
N LYS A 222 59.42 -15.81 -5.95
CA LYS A 222 57.98 -16.00 -5.71
C LYS A 222 57.11 -14.93 -6.42
N ILE A 223 57.67 -13.71 -6.60
CA ILE A 223 56.99 -12.62 -7.31
C ILE A 223 57.27 -12.80 -8.81
N LYS A 224 56.26 -13.25 -9.54
CA LYS A 224 56.35 -13.43 -11.00
C LYS A 224 56.75 -12.13 -11.69
N LYS A 225 57.61 -12.19 -12.73
CA LYS A 225 58.10 -11.02 -13.46
C LYS A 225 57.02 -10.01 -13.88
N GLY A 226 55.87 -10.50 -14.31
CA GLY A 226 54.74 -9.65 -14.70
C GLY A 226 54.07 -8.93 -13.52
N ALA A 227 54.05 -9.56 -12.32
CA ALA A 227 53.52 -8.92 -11.12
C ALA A 227 54.52 -7.88 -10.55
N ARG A 228 55.81 -8.19 -10.57
CA ARG A 228 56.90 -7.30 -10.19
C ARG A 228 56.83 -5.97 -10.94
N ALA A 229 56.80 -6.03 -12.27
CA ALA A 229 56.73 -4.83 -13.09
C ALA A 229 55.48 -3.95 -12.76
N LYS A 230 54.37 -4.57 -12.41
CA LYS A 230 53.18 -3.85 -11.98
C LYS A 230 53.31 -3.22 -10.59
N LEU A 231 53.88 -3.95 -9.65
CA LEU A 231 54.18 -3.47 -8.32
C LEU A 231 55.14 -2.29 -8.35
N GLU A 232 56.23 -2.39 -9.10
CA GLU A 232 57.19 -1.30 -9.30
C GLU A 232 56.56 -0.03 -9.88
N ALA A 233 55.72 -0.19 -10.91
CA ALA A 233 55.00 0.91 -11.54
C ALA A 233 53.87 1.47 -10.68
N GLY A 234 53.30 0.68 -9.78
CA GLY A 234 52.14 1.01 -8.98
C GLY A 234 52.44 1.34 -7.51
N GLU A 235 53.69 1.52 -7.10
CA GLU A 235 54.06 1.72 -5.70
C GLU A 235 53.34 2.91 -5.06
N GLN A 236 53.32 4.06 -5.72
CA GLN A 236 52.60 5.24 -5.19
C GLN A 236 51.09 5.01 -5.10
N SER A 237 50.49 4.36 -6.08
CA SER A 237 49.08 4.00 -6.07
C SER A 237 48.73 3.04 -4.92
N ALA A 238 49.63 2.09 -4.59
CA ALA A 238 49.46 1.23 -3.44
C ALA A 238 49.50 2.00 -2.12
N LYS A 239 50.44 2.95 -1.96
CA LYS A 239 50.55 3.79 -0.78
C LYS A 239 49.32 4.69 -0.59
N ASP A 240 48.86 5.30 -1.67
CA ASP A 240 47.65 6.11 -1.66
C ASP A 240 46.40 5.26 -1.33
N SER A 241 46.33 4.05 -1.88
CA SER A 241 45.25 3.10 -1.61
C SER A 241 45.28 2.58 -0.16
N TYR A 242 46.46 2.34 0.37
CA TYR A 242 46.63 1.99 1.79
C TYR A 242 46.08 3.09 2.71
N TRP A 243 46.43 4.35 2.40
CA TRP A 243 45.95 5.49 3.18
C TRP A 243 44.41 5.65 3.06
N LEU A 244 43.86 5.46 1.88
CA LEU A 244 42.40 5.55 1.64
C LEU A 244 41.61 4.42 2.32
N ALA A 245 42.16 3.20 2.33
CA ALA A 245 41.51 2.03 2.91
C ALA A 245 41.65 1.97 4.47
N THR A 246 42.55 2.76 5.07
CA THR A 246 42.76 2.78 6.50
C THR A 246 41.63 3.55 7.20
N ILE A 247 40.95 2.88 8.14
CA ILE A 247 39.98 3.52 9.05
C ILE A 247 40.77 4.30 10.11
N ASP A 248 40.45 5.61 10.26
CA ASP A 248 41.08 6.43 11.30
C ASP A 248 40.46 6.09 12.66
N ARG A 249 41.34 5.61 13.58
CA ARG A 249 40.92 5.24 14.95
C ARG A 249 41.14 6.35 15.95
N ASN A 250 41.43 7.57 15.49
CA ASN A 250 41.78 8.72 16.34
C ASN A 250 40.93 9.96 16.00
N ALA A 251 39.71 9.77 15.50
CA ALA A 251 38.81 10.89 15.26
C ALA A 251 38.57 11.70 16.54
N PRO A 252 38.50 13.04 16.45
CA PRO A 252 38.34 13.93 17.61
C PRO A 252 36.89 13.89 18.14
N LEU A 253 36.44 12.71 18.56
CA LEU A 253 35.10 12.45 19.04
C LEU A 253 35.00 12.88 20.53
N GLU A 254 34.07 13.76 20.85
CA GLU A 254 33.81 14.24 22.21
C GLU A 254 33.02 13.24 23.09
N LEU A 255 32.81 12.01 22.59
CA LEU A 255 32.11 10.97 23.34
C LEU A 255 33.02 10.35 24.41
N ASP A 256 32.56 10.35 25.65
CA ASP A 256 33.20 9.62 26.76
C ASP A 256 32.76 8.14 26.70
N VAL A 257 33.63 7.31 26.09
CA VAL A 257 33.34 5.87 25.88
C VAL A 257 33.39 5.10 27.20
N GLU A 258 34.14 5.56 28.17
CA GLU A 258 34.27 4.92 29.49
C GLU A 258 33.01 5.12 30.35
N ASN A 259 32.30 6.25 30.16
CA ASN A 259 31.10 6.62 30.89
C ASN A 259 29.89 6.84 29.97
N LEU A 260 29.64 5.91 29.04
CA LEU A 260 28.45 5.97 28.17
C LEU A 260 27.17 5.99 29.01
N PRO A 261 26.23 6.92 28.74
CA PRO A 261 24.97 6.99 29.48
C PRO A 261 24.12 5.73 29.28
N GLU A 262 23.33 5.42 30.31
CA GLU A 262 22.25 4.43 30.13
C GLU A 262 21.21 4.96 29.19
N ALA A 263 20.59 4.05 28.41
CA ALA A 263 19.48 4.41 27.55
C ALA A 263 18.26 4.71 28.43
N HIS A 264 17.81 5.95 28.41
CA HIS A 264 16.55 6.36 29.04
C HIS A 264 15.52 6.64 27.93
N MET A 265 14.60 5.70 27.77
CA MET A 265 13.56 5.80 26.77
C MET A 265 12.55 6.90 27.14
N ASP A 266 12.29 7.81 26.20
CA ASP A 266 11.12 8.68 26.27
C ASP A 266 9.93 7.90 25.69
N GLU A 267 9.19 7.22 26.58
CA GLU A 267 8.09 6.35 26.22
C GLU A 267 6.99 7.11 25.44
N THR A 268 6.76 8.36 25.79
CA THR A 268 5.76 9.21 25.14
C THR A 268 6.16 9.54 23.71
N ALA A 269 7.34 10.14 23.51
CA ALA A 269 7.83 10.51 22.20
C ALA A 269 7.98 9.27 21.30
N LEU A 270 8.45 8.15 21.86
CA LEU A 270 8.62 6.91 21.11
C LEU A 270 7.27 6.31 20.71
N TYR A 271 6.27 6.33 21.60
CA TYR A 271 4.92 5.88 21.29
C TYR A 271 4.30 6.70 20.14
N GLU A 272 4.40 8.02 20.17
CA GLU A 272 3.91 8.92 19.12
C GLU A 272 4.58 8.63 17.77
N LEU A 273 5.91 8.51 17.77
CA LEU A 273 6.68 8.19 16.56
C LEU A 273 6.31 6.82 15.98
N LEU A 274 6.26 5.77 16.82
CA LEU A 274 5.92 4.42 16.35
C LEU A 274 4.45 4.32 15.90
N THR A 275 3.55 5.08 16.51
CA THR A 275 2.14 5.19 16.07
C THR A 275 2.06 5.88 14.71
N ARG A 276 2.73 7.02 14.52
CA ARG A 276 2.84 7.71 13.22
C ARG A 276 3.43 6.82 12.14
N LEU A 277 4.40 5.97 12.49
CA LEU A 277 5.02 5.00 11.58
C LEU A 277 4.17 3.74 11.37
N GLU A 278 3.08 3.56 12.11
CA GLU A 278 2.19 2.40 12.09
C GLU A 278 2.87 1.09 12.55
N PHE A 279 3.85 1.18 13.46
CA PHE A 279 4.66 0.07 13.95
C PHE A 279 4.08 -0.61 15.19
N LYS A 280 2.83 -1.05 15.11
CA LYS A 280 2.10 -1.70 16.23
C LYS A 280 2.88 -2.83 16.91
N ASN A 281 3.61 -3.64 16.15
CA ASN A 281 4.39 -4.73 16.69
C ASN A 281 5.52 -4.25 17.61
N TYR A 282 6.12 -3.11 17.32
CA TYR A 282 7.17 -2.54 18.16
C TYR A 282 6.60 -1.82 19.39
N ILE A 283 5.47 -1.16 19.27
CA ILE A 283 4.73 -0.60 20.41
C ILE A 283 4.43 -1.72 21.41
N LYS A 284 3.86 -2.85 20.95
CA LYS A 284 3.58 -4.02 21.80
C LYS A 284 4.86 -4.65 22.37
N ARG A 285 5.91 -4.79 21.56
CA ARG A 285 7.19 -5.37 22.01
C ARG A 285 7.82 -4.58 23.15
N LEU A 286 7.76 -3.25 23.07
CA LEU A 286 8.36 -2.35 24.04
C LEU A 286 7.43 -2.07 25.24
N GLY A 287 6.21 -2.60 25.23
CA GLY A 287 5.23 -2.37 26.29
C GLY A 287 4.80 -0.91 26.41
N LEU A 288 4.94 -0.14 25.31
CA LEU A 288 4.57 1.27 25.32
C LEU A 288 3.05 1.41 25.38
N SER A 289 2.57 2.19 26.31
CA SER A 289 1.19 2.62 26.43
C SER A 289 1.13 4.13 26.27
N GLY A 290 0.27 4.61 25.38
CA GLY A 290 0.10 6.05 25.15
C GLY A 290 -0.52 6.75 26.37
N GLU A 291 0.20 6.88 27.45
CA GLU A 291 -0.22 7.72 28.57
C GLU A 291 0.10 9.21 28.38
N SER A 292 -0.02 9.76 27.18
CA SER A 292 0.17 11.17 26.91
C SER A 292 -0.97 11.75 26.10
N ALA A 293 -1.62 12.76 26.65
CA ALA A 293 -2.35 13.88 26.05
C ALA A 293 -3.34 13.63 24.86
N ALA A 294 -3.54 12.42 24.38
CA ALA A 294 -4.70 12.10 23.55
C ALA A 294 -5.94 12.09 24.45
N PRO A 295 -7.08 12.59 24.01
CA PRO A 295 -8.30 12.51 24.79
C PRO A 295 -8.58 11.03 25.05
N LYS A 296 -8.36 10.56 26.29
CA LYS A 296 -8.85 9.26 26.73
C LYS A 296 -10.32 9.22 26.42
N LEU A 297 -10.80 8.11 25.85
CA LEU A 297 -12.24 7.95 25.68
C LEU A 297 -12.93 8.29 26.99
N PRO A 298 -14.01 9.07 26.97
CA PRO A 298 -14.78 9.34 28.17
C PRO A 298 -15.16 8.01 28.85
N GLU A 299 -14.93 7.90 30.13
CA GLU A 299 -15.26 6.69 30.89
C GLU A 299 -16.79 6.47 30.84
N VAL A 300 -17.18 5.29 30.40
CA VAL A 300 -18.59 4.88 30.23
C VAL A 300 -18.76 3.56 30.98
N LYS A 301 -19.78 3.49 31.82
CA LYS A 301 -20.07 2.29 32.63
C LYS A 301 -21.08 1.40 31.91
N PRO A 302 -20.80 0.13 31.73
CA PRO A 302 -21.78 -0.79 31.15
C PRO A 302 -22.90 -1.11 32.15
N GLN A 303 -24.12 -1.18 31.65
CA GLN A 303 -25.31 -1.61 32.39
C GLN A 303 -26.11 -2.58 31.52
N ARG A 304 -26.49 -3.73 32.08
CA ARG A 304 -27.36 -4.67 31.37
C ARG A 304 -28.83 -4.32 31.64
N ILE A 305 -29.62 -4.31 30.58
CA ILE A 305 -31.08 -4.16 30.62
C ILE A 305 -31.68 -5.48 30.14
N GLY A 306 -32.38 -6.18 31.06
CA GLY A 306 -32.94 -7.48 30.76
C GLY A 306 -34.49 -7.56 30.91
N ALA A 307 -35.15 -6.44 31.20
CA ALA A 307 -36.60 -6.39 31.29
C ALA A 307 -37.20 -5.44 30.27
N ALA A 308 -38.29 -5.87 29.58
CA ALA A 308 -38.92 -5.06 28.53
C ALA A 308 -39.38 -3.68 29.05
N ALA A 309 -39.93 -3.63 30.28
CA ALA A 309 -40.36 -2.38 30.90
C ALA A 309 -39.21 -1.37 31.10
N GLU A 310 -38.01 -1.87 31.48
CA GLU A 310 -36.82 -1.06 31.64
C GLU A 310 -36.31 -0.57 30.27
N ALA A 311 -36.36 -1.45 29.25
CA ALA A 311 -35.96 -1.09 27.89
C ALA A 311 -36.84 0.03 27.30
N PHE A 312 -38.17 -0.07 27.45
CA PHE A 312 -39.07 0.99 26.98
C PHE A 312 -38.89 2.28 27.79
N ALA A 313 -38.71 2.23 29.11
CA ALA A 313 -38.41 3.39 29.92
C ALA A 313 -37.10 4.08 29.49
N LEU A 314 -36.06 3.32 29.13
CA LEU A 314 -34.82 3.82 28.56
C LEU A 314 -35.08 4.52 27.22
N LEU A 315 -35.82 3.88 26.29
CA LEU A 315 -36.11 4.46 24.98
C LEU A 315 -36.95 5.74 25.09
N ASP A 316 -37.88 5.82 26.03
CA ASP A 316 -38.64 7.03 26.32
C ASP A 316 -37.75 8.15 26.87
N ALA A 317 -36.78 7.83 27.73
CA ALA A 317 -35.78 8.80 28.19
C ALA A 317 -34.86 9.27 27.05
N LEU A 318 -34.40 8.36 26.22
CA LEU A 318 -33.53 8.66 25.07
C LEU A 318 -34.22 9.47 23.97
N SER A 319 -35.54 9.39 23.84
CA SER A 319 -36.31 10.21 22.88
C SER A 319 -36.32 11.72 23.23
N ALA A 320 -35.93 12.06 24.44
CA ALA A 320 -35.75 13.45 24.87
C ALA A 320 -34.28 13.94 24.65
N ALA A 321 -33.36 13.05 24.31
CA ALA A 321 -31.97 13.40 24.03
C ALA A 321 -31.81 13.99 22.62
N ASP A 322 -30.88 14.90 22.44
CA ASP A 322 -30.57 15.47 21.13
C ASP A 322 -30.08 14.41 20.17
N ARG A 323 -29.22 13.47 20.67
CA ARG A 323 -28.66 12.35 19.92
C ARG A 323 -28.29 11.18 20.81
N VAL A 324 -28.40 9.98 20.27
CA VAL A 324 -28.03 8.73 20.94
C VAL A 324 -26.97 8.00 20.14
N PHE A 325 -25.85 7.70 20.77
CA PHE A 325 -24.78 6.89 20.20
C PHE A 325 -25.09 5.42 20.45
N ALA A 326 -25.00 4.60 19.42
CA ALA A 326 -25.37 3.20 19.54
C ALA A 326 -24.46 2.26 18.76
N LEU A 327 -24.40 1.00 19.21
CA LEU A 327 -23.89 -0.13 18.46
C LEU A 327 -25.06 -1.06 18.16
N VAL A 328 -25.20 -1.42 16.88
CA VAL A 328 -26.26 -2.28 16.38
C VAL A 328 -25.64 -3.27 15.40
N PRO A 329 -25.46 -4.55 15.79
CA PRO A 329 -24.89 -5.57 14.92
C PRO A 329 -25.85 -5.98 13.80
N GLU A 330 -25.32 -6.59 12.76
CA GLU A 330 -26.09 -7.09 11.61
C GLU A 330 -27.14 -8.14 11.99
N THR A 331 -26.84 -9.00 12.95
CA THR A 331 -27.78 -10.04 13.43
C THR A 331 -28.96 -9.46 14.19
N LEU A 332 -28.85 -8.23 14.68
CA LEU A 332 -29.76 -7.61 15.65
C LEU A 332 -29.90 -8.42 16.95
N GLY A 333 -28.87 -9.21 17.31
CA GLY A 333 -28.84 -10.05 18.52
C GLY A 333 -28.55 -9.26 19.79
N ALA A 334 -28.06 -8.04 19.67
CA ALA A 334 -27.77 -7.16 20.80
C ALA A 334 -27.93 -5.69 20.43
N LEU A 335 -28.05 -4.82 21.41
CA LEU A 335 -28.00 -3.36 21.28
C LEU A 335 -27.13 -2.80 22.40
N CYS A 336 -26.33 -1.79 22.08
CA CYS A 336 -25.66 -0.96 23.09
C CYS A 336 -26.05 0.50 22.87
N LEU A 337 -26.73 1.11 23.83
CA LEU A 337 -27.25 2.49 23.75
C LEU A 337 -26.59 3.34 24.82
N LEU A 338 -25.99 4.46 24.42
CA LEU A 338 -25.33 5.37 25.34
C LEU A 338 -26.32 6.41 25.88
N ASP A 339 -26.52 6.42 27.19
CA ASP A 339 -27.25 7.46 27.94
C ASP A 339 -26.28 8.16 28.91
N GLY A 340 -25.92 9.39 28.62
CA GLY A 340 -24.93 10.11 29.39
C GLY A 340 -23.57 9.42 29.48
N GLU A 341 -23.25 8.83 30.63
CA GLU A 341 -22.05 8.03 30.90
C GLU A 341 -22.36 6.54 31.10
N THR A 342 -23.56 6.10 30.76
CA THR A 342 -23.99 4.71 30.90
C THR A 342 -24.21 4.07 29.53
N ALA A 343 -23.50 2.97 29.26
CA ALA A 343 -23.72 2.11 28.09
C ALA A 343 -24.74 1.02 28.47
N ASN A 344 -25.95 1.20 28.02
CA ASN A 344 -27.03 0.25 28.27
C ASN A 344 -26.96 -0.87 27.23
N VAL A 345 -26.67 -2.10 27.66
CA VAL A 345 -26.51 -3.25 26.78
C VAL A 345 -27.76 -4.16 26.96
N LEU A 346 -28.40 -4.45 25.82
CA LEU A 346 -29.57 -5.31 25.72
C LEU A 346 -29.17 -6.52 24.85
N PHE A 347 -29.42 -7.72 25.27
CA PHE A 347 -29.26 -8.95 24.49
C PHE A 347 -30.62 -9.51 24.10
N ALA A 348 -30.85 -9.88 22.87
CA ALA A 348 -32.11 -10.42 22.37
C ALA A 348 -32.59 -11.62 23.17
N ASP A 349 -31.67 -12.47 23.64
CA ASP A 349 -31.95 -13.67 24.44
C ASP A 349 -32.59 -13.36 25.81
N ASP A 350 -32.52 -12.10 26.28
CA ASP A 350 -33.15 -11.70 27.55
C ASP A 350 -34.66 -11.38 27.41
N PHE A 351 -35.15 -11.29 26.17
CA PHE A 351 -36.50 -10.83 25.85
C PHE A 351 -37.27 -11.88 25.06
N ALA A 352 -38.60 -11.85 25.18
CA ALA A 352 -39.43 -12.57 24.21
C ALA A 352 -39.30 -11.95 22.82
N ASP A 353 -39.41 -12.77 21.77
CA ASP A 353 -39.26 -12.29 20.36
C ASP A 353 -40.17 -11.09 20.05
N THR A 354 -41.41 -11.13 20.58
CA THR A 354 -42.39 -10.02 20.41
C THR A 354 -41.94 -8.71 21.08
N ASP A 355 -41.34 -8.82 22.28
CA ASP A 355 -40.83 -7.67 23.01
C ASP A 355 -39.59 -7.11 22.36
N TRP A 356 -38.70 -7.99 21.87
CA TRP A 356 -37.50 -7.57 21.12
C TRP A 356 -37.83 -6.85 19.86
N ASP A 357 -38.74 -7.37 19.02
CA ASP A 357 -39.23 -6.69 17.84
C ASP A 357 -39.91 -5.34 18.16
N ALA A 358 -40.63 -5.25 19.26
CA ALA A 358 -41.24 -4.01 19.71
C ALA A 358 -40.18 -2.97 20.18
N ILE A 359 -39.12 -3.41 20.86
CA ILE A 359 -37.96 -2.58 21.24
C ILE A 359 -37.26 -2.04 19.98
N LEU A 360 -36.96 -2.90 18.99
CA LEU A 360 -36.36 -2.48 17.72
C LEU A 360 -37.24 -1.47 16.99
N ARG A 361 -38.55 -1.75 16.86
CA ARG A 361 -39.50 -0.80 16.21
C ARG A 361 -39.51 0.56 16.91
N ARG A 362 -39.52 0.58 18.26
CA ARG A 362 -39.50 1.82 19.03
C ARG A 362 -38.19 2.59 18.91
N LEU A 363 -37.05 1.89 18.85
CA LEU A 363 -35.75 2.53 18.67
C LEU A 363 -35.62 3.17 17.28
N PHE A 364 -36.20 2.56 16.26
CA PHE A 364 -36.04 2.98 14.86
C PHE A 364 -37.31 3.65 14.26
N ASP A 365 -38.25 4.10 15.08
CA ASP A 365 -39.45 4.82 14.62
C ASP A 365 -39.22 6.31 14.29
N GLY A 366 -38.00 6.78 14.44
CA GLY A 366 -37.61 8.16 14.21
C GLY A 366 -37.73 9.07 15.41
N SER A 367 -38.24 8.59 16.56
CA SER A 367 -38.32 9.36 17.80
C SER A 367 -36.97 9.54 18.48
N VAL A 368 -35.98 8.71 18.17
CA VAL A 368 -34.59 8.77 18.65
C VAL A 368 -33.65 9.07 17.49
N GLU A 369 -32.83 10.11 17.60
CA GLU A 369 -31.79 10.42 16.61
C GLU A 369 -30.52 9.61 16.91
N LEU A 370 -30.22 8.61 16.04
CA LEU A 370 -29.13 7.68 16.22
C LEU A 370 -27.86 8.09 15.47
N VAL A 371 -26.73 7.94 16.15
CA VAL A 371 -25.39 8.00 15.59
C VAL A 371 -24.77 6.60 15.67
N LEU A 372 -24.49 6.03 14.53
CA LEU A 372 -23.96 4.67 14.39
C LEU A 372 -22.58 4.67 13.73
N HIS A 373 -21.96 3.51 13.69
CA HIS A 373 -20.78 3.26 12.87
C HIS A 373 -21.07 2.06 11.96
N ASP A 374 -20.92 2.25 10.64
CA ASP A 374 -21.25 1.25 9.61
C ASP A 374 -22.68 0.68 9.77
N ALA A 375 -23.64 1.58 9.70
CA ALA A 375 -25.04 1.26 9.99
C ALA A 375 -25.73 0.41 8.91
N LYS A 376 -25.18 0.32 7.70
CA LYS A 376 -25.84 -0.32 6.55
C LYS A 376 -26.22 -1.78 6.80
N PRO A 377 -25.36 -2.67 7.37
CA PRO A 377 -25.74 -4.05 7.64
C PRO A 377 -26.92 -4.16 8.60
N ALA A 378 -26.93 -3.39 9.69
CA ALA A 378 -28.03 -3.33 10.63
C ALA A 378 -29.34 -2.82 10.00
N VAL A 379 -29.23 -1.80 9.16
CA VAL A 379 -30.37 -1.26 8.39
C VAL A 379 -30.95 -2.31 7.44
N ALA A 380 -30.11 -3.10 6.76
CA ALA A 380 -30.56 -4.20 5.91
C ALA A 380 -31.28 -5.29 6.73
N ALA A 381 -30.75 -5.64 7.89
CA ALA A 381 -31.37 -6.63 8.80
C ALA A 381 -32.74 -6.17 9.35
N LEU A 382 -32.90 -4.88 9.67
CA LEU A 382 -34.16 -4.28 10.09
C LEU A 382 -35.20 -4.34 8.96
N LEU A 383 -34.81 -3.94 7.74
CA LEU A 383 -35.66 -4.00 6.56
C LEU A 383 -36.12 -5.44 6.24
N ALA A 384 -35.25 -6.43 6.43
CA ALA A 384 -35.59 -7.84 6.26
C ALA A 384 -36.61 -8.35 7.30
N ARG A 385 -36.82 -7.59 8.40
CA ARG A 385 -37.86 -7.85 9.44
C ARG A 385 -39.07 -6.90 9.33
N ASP A 386 -39.23 -6.20 8.21
CA ASP A 386 -40.29 -5.18 8.02
C ASP A 386 -40.25 -4.04 9.07
N ILE A 387 -39.06 -3.70 9.55
CA ILE A 387 -38.83 -2.57 10.45
C ILE A 387 -38.19 -1.42 9.65
N GLN A 388 -38.84 -0.26 9.64
CA GLN A 388 -38.33 0.93 8.95
C GLN A 388 -37.27 1.63 9.79
N PRO A 389 -36.06 1.83 9.31
CA PRO A 389 -34.95 2.41 10.09
C PRO A 389 -34.92 3.94 9.98
N GLU A 390 -35.86 4.64 10.60
CA GLU A 390 -36.02 6.09 10.46
C GLU A 390 -35.04 6.91 11.32
N GLY A 391 -34.51 6.44 12.38
CA GLY A 391 -33.76 7.23 13.37
C GLY A 391 -32.28 7.51 13.01
N VAL A 392 -31.70 6.88 11.99
CA VAL A 392 -30.25 7.02 11.68
C VAL A 392 -29.95 8.40 11.09
N LYS A 393 -29.26 9.26 11.84
CA LYS A 393 -28.94 10.64 11.47
C LYS A 393 -27.46 10.90 11.20
N PHE A 394 -26.58 9.98 11.60
CA PHE A 394 -25.15 10.07 11.33
C PHE A 394 -24.51 8.69 11.29
N ASP A 395 -23.56 8.50 10.39
CA ASP A 395 -22.72 7.31 10.30
C ASP A 395 -21.24 7.71 10.34
N THR A 396 -20.52 7.30 11.39
CA THR A 396 -19.14 7.68 11.60
C THR A 396 -18.15 6.99 10.64
N CYS A 397 -18.52 5.83 10.06
CA CYS A 397 -17.76 5.15 9.03
C CYS A 397 -17.77 5.96 7.72
N ILE A 398 -18.96 6.40 7.27
CA ILE A 398 -19.12 7.26 6.09
C ILE A 398 -18.42 8.59 6.29
N ALA A 399 -18.54 9.20 7.47
CA ALA A 399 -17.88 10.46 7.78
C ALA A 399 -16.34 10.33 7.70
N ALA A 400 -15.77 9.31 8.31
CA ALA A 400 -14.33 9.02 8.27
C ALA A 400 -13.84 8.80 6.82
N TYR A 401 -14.60 8.04 6.02
CA TYR A 401 -14.30 7.84 4.61
C TYR A 401 -14.31 9.15 3.80
N LEU A 402 -15.28 10.03 4.02
CA LEU A 402 -15.33 11.32 3.31
C LEU A 402 -14.17 12.25 3.68
N ILE A 403 -13.75 12.22 4.93
CA ILE A 403 -12.63 13.04 5.43
C ILE A 403 -11.30 12.55 4.83
N ASP A 404 -11.10 11.23 4.78
CA ASP A 404 -9.91 10.62 4.15
C ASP A 404 -10.29 9.34 3.37
N PRO A 405 -10.56 9.45 2.06
CA PRO A 405 -10.98 8.31 1.22
C PRO A 405 -9.82 7.39 0.80
N THR A 406 -8.62 7.58 1.34
CA THR A 406 -7.41 6.82 0.95
C THR A 406 -7.02 5.73 1.95
N GLN A 407 -7.70 5.64 3.07
CA GLN A 407 -7.46 4.61 4.07
C GLN A 407 -7.81 3.20 3.56
N SER A 408 -7.11 2.21 4.11
CA SER A 408 -7.30 0.80 3.71
C SER A 408 -8.55 0.15 4.31
N GLY A 409 -9.28 0.84 5.17
CA GLY A 409 -10.52 0.40 5.80
C GLY A 409 -11.00 1.38 6.86
N TYR A 410 -12.28 1.27 7.23
CA TYR A 410 -12.96 2.19 8.14
C TYR A 410 -13.70 1.42 9.25
N ASP A 411 -13.23 0.24 9.65
CA ASP A 411 -13.73 -0.46 10.83
C ASP A 411 -13.52 0.37 12.09
N LEU A 412 -14.43 0.24 13.06
CA LEU A 412 -14.45 1.08 14.25
C LEU A 412 -13.13 1.07 15.04
N PRO A 413 -12.44 -0.07 15.26
CA PRO A 413 -11.14 -0.06 15.93
C PRO A 413 -10.07 0.78 15.19
N ARG A 414 -10.06 0.75 13.87
CA ARG A 414 -9.11 1.54 13.06
C ARG A 414 -9.41 3.02 13.12
N VAL A 415 -10.69 3.38 13.00
CA VAL A 415 -11.13 4.78 13.08
C VAL A 415 -10.91 5.33 14.49
N ALA A 416 -11.19 4.54 15.54
CA ALA A 416 -10.91 4.92 16.93
C ALA A 416 -9.41 5.15 17.18
N LEU A 417 -8.55 4.32 16.61
CA LEU A 417 -7.11 4.54 16.68
C LEU A 417 -6.68 5.84 15.99
N ALA A 418 -7.26 6.15 14.82
CA ALA A 418 -6.92 7.34 14.04
C ALA A 418 -7.44 8.65 14.68
N TYR A 419 -8.64 8.62 15.27
CA TYR A 419 -9.31 9.81 15.81
C TYR A 419 -9.08 10.02 17.31
N CYS A 420 -9.01 8.92 18.07
CA CYS A 420 -8.95 8.95 19.53
C CYS A 420 -7.65 8.37 20.10
N ASN A 421 -6.73 7.95 19.23
CA ASN A 421 -5.48 7.25 19.61
C ASN A 421 -5.72 6.13 20.64
N THR A 422 -6.81 5.39 20.48
CA THR A 422 -7.25 4.34 21.41
C THR A 422 -7.41 3.02 20.68
N GLU A 423 -6.76 1.97 21.18
CA GLU A 423 -7.01 0.60 20.73
C GLU A 423 -8.25 0.07 21.43
N LEU A 424 -9.25 -0.32 20.63
CA LEU A 424 -10.46 -0.94 21.17
C LEU A 424 -10.24 -2.44 21.37
N PRO A 425 -10.83 -3.03 22.45
CA PRO A 425 -10.83 -4.48 22.61
C PRO A 425 -11.58 -5.16 21.48
N VAL A 426 -11.31 -6.45 21.27
CA VAL A 426 -12.09 -7.24 20.32
C VAL A 426 -13.53 -7.34 20.84
N LEU A 427 -14.49 -7.02 19.99
CA LEU A 427 -15.92 -7.11 20.29
C LEU A 427 -16.60 -7.88 19.16
N ASP A 428 -17.32 -8.93 19.53
CA ASP A 428 -18.28 -9.61 18.68
C ASP A 428 -19.61 -9.62 19.41
N LEU A 429 -20.54 -8.79 18.95
CA LEU A 429 -21.88 -8.70 19.52
C LEU A 429 -22.79 -9.86 19.07
N ASP A 430 -22.41 -10.54 18.00
CA ASP A 430 -23.16 -11.65 17.41
C ASP A 430 -22.84 -12.97 18.12
N ASP A 431 -21.60 -13.13 18.58
CA ASP A 431 -21.17 -14.26 19.40
C ASP A 431 -20.21 -13.80 20.51
N PRO A 432 -20.72 -13.20 21.61
CA PRO A 432 -19.88 -12.76 22.73
C PRO A 432 -19.04 -13.88 23.36
N ALA A 433 -19.51 -15.13 23.26
CA ALA A 433 -18.81 -16.30 23.80
C ALA A 433 -17.61 -16.71 22.93
N ALA A 434 -17.62 -16.42 21.62
CA ALA A 434 -16.50 -16.71 20.73
C ALA A 434 -15.26 -15.87 21.06
N VAL A 435 -15.45 -14.64 21.57
CA VAL A 435 -14.37 -13.72 21.91
C VAL A 435 -13.68 -14.09 23.22
N SER A 436 -14.44 -14.58 24.21
CA SER A 436 -13.89 -14.98 25.51
C SER A 436 -14.68 -16.10 26.18
N PRO A 437 -14.32 -17.36 25.94
CA PRO A 437 -15.02 -18.50 26.53
C PRO A 437 -15.04 -18.53 28.09
N LEU A 438 -14.14 -17.77 28.74
CA LEU A 438 -13.99 -17.73 30.20
C LEU A 438 -14.55 -16.45 30.85
N GLY A 439 -14.81 -15.39 30.06
CA GLY A 439 -15.24 -14.07 30.55
C GLY A 439 -16.61 -13.61 30.08
N GLY A 440 -17.20 -14.28 29.13
CA GLY A 440 -18.59 -14.14 28.63
C GLY A 440 -19.10 -12.71 28.48
N GLN A 441 -20.32 -12.54 29.01
CA GLN A 441 -21.10 -11.31 28.84
C GLN A 441 -20.51 -10.07 29.54
N GLU A 442 -19.80 -10.24 30.65
CA GLU A 442 -19.25 -9.09 31.40
C GLU A 442 -18.15 -8.39 30.64
N GLN A 443 -17.24 -9.14 30.00
CA GLN A 443 -16.20 -8.58 29.12
C GLN A 443 -16.80 -7.98 27.83
N ALA A 444 -17.84 -8.58 27.27
CA ALA A 444 -18.55 -8.04 26.14
C ALA A 444 -19.20 -6.68 26.47
N MET A 445 -19.79 -6.54 27.65
CA MET A 445 -20.38 -5.29 28.12
C MET A 445 -19.34 -4.19 28.31
N GLU A 446 -18.18 -4.51 28.88
CA GLU A 446 -17.05 -3.58 29.00
C GLU A 446 -16.53 -3.14 27.62
N ALA A 447 -16.40 -4.09 26.68
CA ALA A 447 -16.02 -3.77 25.31
C ALA A 447 -17.07 -2.89 24.61
N CYS A 448 -18.38 -3.16 24.80
CA CYS A 448 -19.48 -2.32 24.30
C CYS A 448 -19.35 -0.88 24.78
N ALA A 449 -19.08 -0.68 26.09
CA ALA A 449 -18.93 0.66 26.67
C ALA A 449 -17.78 1.44 26.02
N GLN A 450 -16.65 0.78 25.78
CA GLN A 450 -15.51 1.41 25.09
C GLN A 450 -15.83 1.72 23.62
N HIS A 451 -16.48 0.82 22.90
CA HIS A 451 -16.83 1.01 21.49
C HIS A 451 -17.88 2.11 21.31
N VAL A 452 -18.94 2.17 22.12
CA VAL A 452 -19.94 3.23 22.01
C VAL A 452 -19.38 4.58 22.43
N SER A 453 -18.46 4.61 23.40
CA SER A 453 -17.72 5.83 23.77
C SER A 453 -16.84 6.30 22.62
N ALA A 454 -16.21 5.38 21.87
CA ALA A 454 -15.45 5.70 20.66
C ALA A 454 -16.34 6.28 19.55
N VAL A 455 -17.52 5.72 19.32
CA VAL A 455 -18.48 6.28 18.35
C VAL A 455 -18.82 7.73 18.69
N ARG A 456 -19.07 8.05 19.97
CA ARG A 456 -19.30 9.43 20.44
C ARG A 456 -18.11 10.35 20.17
N ALA A 457 -16.89 9.90 20.51
CA ALA A 457 -15.69 10.71 20.35
C ALA A 457 -15.39 10.96 18.86
N ILE A 458 -15.50 9.93 18.01
CA ILE A 458 -15.33 10.05 16.56
C ILE A 458 -16.39 10.99 15.98
N TYR A 459 -17.65 10.87 16.38
CA TYR A 459 -18.71 11.75 15.92
C TYR A 459 -18.37 13.22 16.16
N THR A 460 -17.94 13.57 17.36
CA THR A 460 -17.64 14.95 17.74
C THR A 460 -16.59 15.56 16.81
N GLU A 461 -15.53 14.85 16.55
CA GLU A 461 -14.45 15.32 15.65
C GLU A 461 -14.86 15.27 14.18
N ALA A 462 -15.49 14.18 13.75
CA ALA A 462 -15.85 13.99 12.34
C ALA A 462 -16.96 14.95 11.90
N ALA A 463 -17.96 15.24 12.74
CA ALA A 463 -19.01 16.20 12.41
C ALA A 463 -18.43 17.60 12.19
N ASP A 464 -17.54 18.04 13.08
CA ASP A 464 -16.85 19.33 12.94
C ASP A 464 -15.98 19.37 11.67
N LYS A 465 -15.24 18.30 11.37
CA LYS A 465 -14.44 18.22 10.15
C LYS A 465 -15.27 18.25 8.88
N ILE A 466 -16.41 17.57 8.82
CA ILE A 466 -17.35 17.61 7.69
C ILE A 466 -17.82 19.04 7.42
N GLU A 467 -18.13 19.82 8.47
CA GLU A 467 -18.50 21.24 8.34
C GLU A 467 -17.32 22.08 7.84
N GLN A 468 -16.15 21.97 8.49
CA GLN A 468 -14.94 22.72 8.14
C GLN A 468 -14.47 22.46 6.71
N LEU A 469 -14.61 21.23 6.21
CA LEU A 469 -14.24 20.84 4.86
C LEU A 469 -15.32 21.17 3.82
N GLY A 470 -16.47 21.72 4.24
CA GLY A 470 -17.58 22.09 3.35
C GLY A 470 -18.33 20.90 2.76
N MET A 471 -18.24 19.72 3.40
CA MET A 471 -18.84 18.48 2.90
C MET A 471 -20.22 18.18 3.50
N ARG A 472 -20.84 19.13 4.25
CA ARG A 472 -22.16 18.94 4.88
C ARG A 472 -23.20 18.41 3.89
N ARG A 473 -23.34 19.09 2.74
CA ARG A 473 -24.32 18.71 1.71
C ARG A 473 -24.05 17.31 1.16
N LEU A 474 -22.77 17.01 0.88
CA LEU A 474 -22.36 15.69 0.38
C LEU A 474 -22.71 14.59 1.39
N PHE A 475 -22.45 14.82 2.67
CA PHE A 475 -22.73 13.85 3.72
C PHE A 475 -24.23 13.66 3.94
N TYR A 476 -24.98 14.72 4.24
CA TYR A 476 -26.38 14.62 4.69
C TYR A 476 -27.40 14.45 3.56
N GLU A 477 -27.11 14.99 2.35
CA GLU A 477 -28.08 14.93 1.24
C GLU A 477 -27.77 13.84 0.22
N ILE A 478 -26.55 13.26 0.23
CA ILE A 478 -26.14 12.27 -0.77
C ILE A 478 -25.72 10.96 -0.10
N GLU A 479 -24.66 10.96 0.73
CA GLU A 479 -24.05 9.71 1.22
C GLU A 479 -24.89 9.03 2.30
N LEU A 480 -25.40 9.77 3.26
CA LEU A 480 -26.21 9.21 4.35
C LEU A 480 -27.56 8.66 3.85
N PRO A 481 -28.33 9.36 2.99
CA PRO A 481 -29.55 8.78 2.41
C PRO A 481 -29.27 7.55 1.53
N LEU A 482 -28.14 7.54 0.83
CA LEU A 482 -27.73 6.42 -0.02
C LEU A 482 -27.53 5.14 0.79
N LEU A 483 -27.04 5.21 2.02
CA LEU A 483 -26.85 4.05 2.91
C LEU A 483 -28.12 3.19 2.97
N ARG A 484 -29.27 3.82 3.25
CA ARG A 484 -30.57 3.13 3.29
C ARG A 484 -30.96 2.53 1.95
N ILE A 485 -30.74 3.26 0.86
CA ILE A 485 -31.06 2.79 -0.49
C ILE A 485 -30.25 1.54 -0.85
N LEU A 486 -28.96 1.56 -0.53
CA LEU A 486 -28.11 0.39 -0.75
C LEU A 486 -28.56 -0.81 0.08
N ALA A 487 -28.97 -0.60 1.33
CA ALA A 487 -29.55 -1.66 2.16
C ALA A 487 -30.86 -2.20 1.55
N GLU A 488 -31.76 -1.33 1.09
CA GLU A 488 -32.99 -1.73 0.38
C GLU A 488 -32.69 -2.55 -0.89
N MET A 489 -31.66 -2.17 -1.66
CA MET A 489 -31.22 -2.91 -2.85
C MET A 489 -30.62 -4.28 -2.49
N GLU A 490 -29.83 -4.35 -1.42
CA GLU A 490 -29.25 -5.62 -0.93
C GLU A 490 -30.34 -6.59 -0.46
N VAL A 491 -31.36 -6.10 0.25
CA VAL A 491 -32.51 -6.91 0.69
C VAL A 491 -33.36 -7.34 -0.49
N ALA A 492 -33.60 -6.46 -1.46
CA ALA A 492 -34.36 -6.79 -2.66
C ALA A 492 -33.70 -7.88 -3.53
N GLY A 493 -32.38 -7.85 -3.65
CA GLY A 493 -31.60 -8.77 -4.47
C GLY A 493 -31.96 -8.74 -5.95
N CYS A 494 -31.30 -9.58 -6.74
CA CYS A 494 -31.49 -9.71 -8.19
C CYS A 494 -32.01 -11.10 -8.54
N ALA A 495 -33.12 -11.21 -9.26
CA ALA A 495 -33.64 -12.49 -9.76
C ALA A 495 -32.81 -12.97 -10.95
N VAL A 496 -32.54 -14.26 -11.00
CA VAL A 496 -31.82 -14.94 -12.08
C VAL A 496 -32.59 -16.18 -12.54
N ALA A 497 -32.36 -16.59 -13.76
CA ALA A 497 -32.91 -17.83 -14.35
C ALA A 497 -31.92 -19.00 -14.15
N PRO A 498 -32.03 -19.82 -13.07
CA PRO A 498 -30.99 -20.79 -12.74
C PRO A 498 -30.86 -21.92 -13.74
N ASP A 499 -31.95 -22.30 -14.42
CA ASP A 499 -31.90 -23.36 -15.41
C ASP A 499 -31.22 -22.91 -16.70
N GLU A 500 -31.43 -21.65 -17.12
CA GLU A 500 -30.74 -21.06 -18.25
C GLU A 500 -29.24 -20.91 -17.96
N LEU A 501 -28.91 -20.55 -16.71
CA LEU A 501 -27.54 -20.43 -16.26
C LEU A 501 -26.81 -21.79 -16.27
N ARG A 502 -27.48 -22.89 -15.87
CA ARG A 502 -26.95 -24.24 -16.00
C ARG A 502 -26.75 -24.65 -17.47
N ALA A 503 -27.79 -24.44 -18.31
CA ALA A 503 -27.69 -24.75 -19.75
C ALA A 503 -26.54 -23.98 -20.43
N PHE A 504 -26.33 -22.74 -20.03
CA PHE A 504 -25.19 -21.96 -20.52
C PHE A 504 -23.86 -22.54 -20.02
N GLY A 505 -23.78 -23.02 -18.79
CA GLY A 505 -22.61 -23.75 -18.26
C GLY A 505 -22.29 -24.99 -19.11
N ASP A 506 -23.29 -25.81 -19.45
CA ASP A 506 -23.11 -27.00 -20.28
C ASP A 506 -22.59 -26.65 -21.70
N LYS A 507 -23.10 -25.55 -22.28
CA LYS A 507 -22.61 -25.00 -23.55
C LYS A 507 -21.15 -24.59 -23.49
N LEU A 508 -20.74 -23.95 -22.38
CA LEU A 508 -19.33 -23.58 -22.16
C LEU A 508 -18.46 -24.84 -22.02
N ASP A 509 -18.92 -25.84 -21.27
CA ASP A 509 -18.18 -27.10 -21.07
C ASP A 509 -17.91 -27.81 -22.38
N ALA A 510 -18.91 -27.99 -23.23
CA ALA A 510 -18.74 -28.60 -24.54
C ALA A 510 -17.68 -27.88 -25.40
N ARG A 511 -17.60 -26.53 -25.32
CA ARG A 511 -16.57 -25.77 -26.05
C ARG A 511 -15.21 -25.88 -25.39
N ILE A 512 -15.14 -25.88 -24.07
CA ILE A 512 -13.89 -26.04 -23.30
C ILE A 512 -13.24 -27.41 -23.61
N GLU A 513 -14.02 -28.50 -23.68
CA GLU A 513 -13.50 -29.82 -24.01
C GLU A 513 -12.86 -29.86 -25.41
N VAL A 514 -13.48 -29.22 -26.39
CA VAL A 514 -12.91 -29.08 -27.75
C VAL A 514 -11.58 -28.31 -27.70
N LEU A 515 -11.54 -27.20 -26.97
CA LEU A 515 -10.31 -26.39 -26.83
C LEU A 515 -9.20 -27.12 -26.10
N VAL A 516 -9.50 -27.87 -25.04
CA VAL A 516 -8.53 -28.72 -24.33
C VAL A 516 -7.91 -29.73 -25.28
N SER A 517 -8.72 -30.43 -26.07
CA SER A 517 -8.23 -31.39 -27.05
C SER A 517 -7.32 -30.73 -28.10
N GLN A 518 -7.73 -29.58 -28.64
CA GLN A 518 -6.93 -28.82 -29.58
C GLN A 518 -5.61 -28.33 -28.96
N ILE A 519 -5.65 -27.78 -27.73
CA ILE A 519 -4.44 -27.32 -27.03
C ILE A 519 -3.45 -28.47 -26.80
N TYR A 520 -3.92 -29.68 -26.44
CA TYR A 520 -3.07 -30.83 -26.25
C TYR A 520 -2.45 -31.34 -27.57
N GLU A 521 -3.25 -31.30 -28.65
CA GLU A 521 -2.74 -31.64 -29.99
C GLU A 521 -1.67 -30.63 -30.42
N ASP A 522 -1.94 -29.33 -30.32
CA ASP A 522 -1.00 -28.28 -30.67
C ASP A 522 0.26 -28.27 -29.80
N ALA A 523 0.13 -28.67 -28.54
CA ALA A 523 1.25 -28.80 -27.60
C ALA A 523 2.05 -30.12 -27.79
N GLY A 524 1.49 -31.09 -28.52
CA GLY A 524 2.08 -32.43 -28.69
C GLY A 524 2.09 -33.25 -27.41
N GLY A 525 1.05 -33.13 -26.57
CA GLY A 525 0.86 -33.89 -25.33
C GLY A 525 0.08 -33.14 -24.26
N GLU A 526 -0.42 -33.86 -23.28
CA GLU A 526 -1.20 -33.36 -22.17
C GLU A 526 -0.31 -32.62 -21.16
N PHE A 527 -0.84 -31.54 -20.59
CA PHE A 527 -0.23 -30.77 -19.50
C PHE A 527 -1.31 -29.96 -18.75
N ASN A 528 -1.00 -29.45 -17.57
CA ASN A 528 -1.95 -28.60 -16.84
C ASN A 528 -1.98 -27.18 -17.44
N ILE A 529 -3.01 -26.87 -18.25
CA ILE A 529 -3.21 -25.58 -18.94
C ILE A 529 -3.33 -24.44 -17.94
N ASN A 530 -3.85 -24.70 -16.74
CA ASN A 530 -4.02 -23.69 -15.69
C ASN A 530 -2.72 -23.44 -14.90
N SER A 531 -1.70 -24.29 -15.05
CA SER A 531 -0.37 -24.08 -14.46
C SER A 531 0.42 -23.11 -15.33
N THR A 532 0.59 -21.88 -14.86
CA THR A 532 1.38 -20.84 -15.57
C THR A 532 2.81 -21.30 -15.86
N ARG A 533 3.37 -22.18 -15.00
CA ARG A 533 4.70 -22.75 -15.18
C ARG A 533 4.73 -23.75 -16.33
N GLN A 534 3.86 -24.76 -16.30
CA GLN A 534 3.82 -25.80 -17.36
C GLN A 534 3.45 -25.17 -18.71
N LEU A 535 2.50 -24.25 -18.72
CA LEU A 535 2.15 -23.49 -19.91
C LEU A 535 3.36 -22.69 -20.45
N GLY A 536 4.12 -22.04 -19.58
CA GLY A 536 5.35 -21.34 -19.97
C GLY A 536 6.41 -22.28 -20.57
N GLU A 537 6.64 -23.44 -19.96
CA GLU A 537 7.53 -24.48 -20.48
C GLU A 537 7.08 -24.96 -21.88
N VAL A 538 5.77 -25.22 -22.07
CA VAL A 538 5.22 -25.62 -23.38
C VAL A 538 5.41 -24.52 -24.43
N LEU A 539 5.01 -23.30 -24.15
CA LEU A 539 5.03 -22.23 -25.14
C LEU A 539 6.46 -21.79 -25.51
N PHE A 540 7.33 -21.62 -24.52
CA PHE A 540 8.63 -20.95 -24.73
C PHE A 540 9.79 -21.93 -24.88
N GLU A 541 9.70 -23.13 -24.30
CA GLU A 541 10.79 -24.15 -24.41
C GLU A 541 10.45 -25.23 -25.43
N LYS A 542 9.22 -25.80 -25.42
CA LYS A 542 8.85 -26.87 -26.34
C LYS A 542 8.50 -26.33 -27.73
N LEU A 543 7.65 -25.30 -27.81
CA LEU A 543 7.21 -24.70 -29.08
C LEU A 543 8.14 -23.57 -29.57
N GLY A 544 9.10 -23.14 -28.76
CA GLY A 544 10.12 -22.18 -29.14
C GLY A 544 9.61 -20.76 -29.43
N LEU A 545 8.44 -20.38 -28.89
CA LEU A 545 7.89 -19.03 -29.08
C LEU A 545 8.75 -17.97 -28.37
N PRO A 546 8.83 -16.73 -28.90
CA PRO A 546 9.67 -15.70 -28.30
C PRO A 546 9.15 -15.26 -26.93
N ALA A 547 9.94 -15.45 -25.88
CA ALA A 547 9.60 -15.03 -24.53
C ALA A 547 9.67 -13.50 -24.39
N GLN A 548 8.54 -12.85 -24.18
CA GLN A 548 8.44 -11.39 -24.05
C GLN A 548 8.86 -10.89 -22.65
N LYS A 549 8.59 -11.64 -21.59
CA LYS A 549 8.86 -11.25 -20.21
C LYS A 549 9.11 -12.46 -19.32
N LYS A 550 10.21 -12.43 -18.56
CA LYS A 550 10.48 -13.39 -17.48
C LYS A 550 10.04 -12.80 -16.14
N THR A 551 9.43 -13.62 -15.30
CA THR A 551 9.10 -13.31 -13.91
C THR A 551 10.09 -14.01 -12.96
N LYS A 552 10.03 -13.72 -11.66
CA LYS A 552 10.87 -14.42 -10.67
C LYS A 552 10.64 -15.93 -10.61
N THR A 553 9.46 -16.40 -11.06
CA THR A 553 9.02 -17.81 -11.01
C THR A 553 8.97 -18.49 -12.37
N GLY A 554 9.43 -17.85 -13.44
CA GLY A 554 9.42 -18.40 -14.79
C GLY A 554 8.96 -17.43 -15.87
N TYR A 555 8.35 -17.94 -16.94
CA TYR A 555 7.84 -17.15 -18.04
C TYR A 555 6.47 -16.52 -17.70
N SER A 556 6.25 -15.27 -18.10
CA SER A 556 4.93 -14.67 -18.02
C SER A 556 4.03 -15.20 -19.13
N THR A 557 2.83 -15.67 -18.74
CA THR A 557 1.78 -16.10 -19.65
C THR A 557 0.50 -15.28 -19.46
N ASN A 558 0.64 -14.02 -19.05
CA ASN A 558 -0.51 -13.12 -18.94
C ASN A 558 -1.13 -12.79 -20.31
N VAL A 559 -2.35 -12.25 -20.31
CA VAL A 559 -3.13 -11.96 -21.52
C VAL A 559 -2.32 -11.09 -22.48
N ASP A 560 -1.70 -10.00 -22.01
CA ASP A 560 -0.92 -9.07 -22.85
C ASP A 560 0.26 -9.75 -23.57
N VAL A 561 0.88 -10.75 -22.93
CA VAL A 561 1.96 -11.54 -23.53
C VAL A 561 1.42 -12.50 -24.57
N LEU A 562 0.31 -13.17 -24.28
CA LEU A 562 -0.31 -14.10 -25.22
C LEU A 562 -0.91 -13.40 -26.44
N GLU A 563 -1.56 -12.25 -26.28
CA GLU A 563 -2.10 -11.46 -27.38
C GLU A 563 -1.02 -11.04 -28.40
N LYS A 564 0.18 -10.70 -27.93
CA LYS A 564 1.33 -10.40 -28.80
C LYS A 564 1.82 -11.63 -29.59
N LEU A 565 1.49 -12.82 -29.12
CA LEU A 565 1.88 -14.09 -29.76
C LEU A 565 0.74 -14.69 -30.59
N ALA A 566 -0.45 -14.08 -30.63
CA ALA A 566 -1.67 -14.66 -31.21
C ALA A 566 -1.52 -15.07 -32.69
N GLY A 567 -0.70 -14.36 -33.47
CA GLY A 567 -0.45 -14.69 -34.88
C GLY A 567 0.71 -15.69 -35.12
N MET A 568 1.38 -16.17 -34.07
CA MET A 568 2.60 -16.98 -34.21
C MET A 568 2.35 -18.49 -34.13
N HIS A 569 1.31 -18.93 -33.43
CA HIS A 569 0.98 -20.34 -33.27
C HIS A 569 -0.50 -20.55 -32.95
N PRO A 570 -1.21 -21.56 -33.52
CA PRO A 570 -2.64 -21.79 -33.32
C PRO A 570 -3.01 -22.09 -31.85
N ILE A 571 -2.09 -22.61 -31.04
CA ILE A 571 -2.31 -22.85 -29.61
C ILE A 571 -2.65 -21.57 -28.85
N ILE A 572 -2.16 -20.41 -29.27
CA ILE A 572 -2.32 -19.14 -28.52
C ILE A 572 -3.76 -18.64 -28.49
N PRO A 573 -4.46 -18.50 -29.64
CA PRO A 573 -5.88 -18.19 -29.66
C PRO A 573 -6.72 -19.19 -28.86
N ALA A 574 -6.41 -20.49 -28.97
CA ALA A 574 -7.09 -21.54 -28.24
C ALA A 574 -6.93 -21.40 -26.71
N ILE A 575 -5.73 -21.04 -26.21
CA ILE A 575 -5.48 -20.79 -24.79
C ILE A 575 -6.22 -19.53 -24.34
N LEU A 576 -6.23 -18.46 -25.12
CA LEU A 576 -6.95 -17.23 -24.79
C LEU A 576 -8.45 -17.49 -24.66
N GLU A 577 -9.05 -18.19 -25.63
CA GLU A 577 -10.46 -18.60 -25.61
C GLU A 577 -10.73 -19.53 -24.41
N TYR A 578 -9.92 -20.56 -24.19
CA TYR A 578 -10.03 -21.47 -23.04
C TYR A 578 -10.06 -20.71 -21.71
N ARG A 579 -9.14 -19.78 -21.48
CA ARG A 579 -9.11 -18.97 -20.26
C ARG A 579 -10.34 -18.09 -20.10
N GLN A 580 -10.82 -17.51 -21.19
CA GLN A 580 -12.04 -16.69 -21.19
C GLN A 580 -13.25 -17.53 -20.80
N LEU A 581 -13.44 -18.69 -21.41
CA LEU A 581 -14.58 -19.57 -21.13
C LEU A 581 -14.51 -20.17 -19.74
N THR A 582 -13.34 -20.63 -19.30
CA THR A 582 -13.14 -21.16 -17.96
C THR A 582 -13.44 -20.10 -16.88
N LYS A 583 -13.03 -18.86 -17.09
CA LYS A 583 -13.36 -17.75 -16.20
C LYS A 583 -14.86 -17.45 -16.19
N LEU A 584 -15.52 -17.43 -17.36
CA LEU A 584 -16.97 -17.25 -17.43
C LEU A 584 -17.69 -18.34 -16.66
N LYS A 585 -17.31 -19.60 -16.85
CA LYS A 585 -17.92 -20.73 -16.17
C LYS A 585 -17.70 -20.66 -14.66
N SER A 586 -16.44 -20.61 -14.20
CA SER A 586 -16.13 -20.69 -12.78
C SER A 586 -16.62 -19.48 -11.98
N THR A 587 -16.45 -18.27 -12.51
CA THR A 587 -16.76 -17.04 -11.79
C THR A 587 -18.24 -16.69 -11.88
N TYR A 588 -18.83 -16.80 -13.08
CA TYR A 588 -20.19 -16.31 -13.28
C TYR A 588 -21.23 -17.41 -13.29
N VAL A 589 -20.99 -18.58 -13.92
CA VAL A 589 -22.00 -19.66 -13.88
C VAL A 589 -21.99 -20.34 -12.51
N GLU A 590 -20.90 -20.99 -12.17
CA GLU A 590 -20.80 -21.74 -10.90
C GLU A 590 -20.81 -20.82 -9.68
N GLY A 591 -20.15 -19.65 -9.79
CA GLY A 591 -20.11 -18.66 -8.73
C GLY A 591 -21.50 -18.10 -8.40
N LEU A 592 -22.28 -17.71 -9.41
CA LEU A 592 -23.63 -17.18 -9.20
C LEU A 592 -24.59 -18.26 -8.71
N LEU A 593 -24.55 -19.48 -9.28
CA LEU A 593 -25.41 -20.59 -8.82
C LEU A 593 -25.23 -20.94 -7.35
N LYS A 594 -24.01 -20.78 -6.80
CA LYS A 594 -23.70 -21.06 -5.39
C LYS A 594 -24.29 -20.04 -4.42
N VAL A 595 -24.48 -18.80 -4.86
CA VAL A 595 -24.92 -17.67 -4.02
C VAL A 595 -26.40 -17.32 -4.20
N ILE A 596 -27.13 -18.09 -5.01
CA ILE A 596 -28.60 -17.95 -5.07
C ILE A 596 -29.17 -18.30 -3.70
N SER A 597 -29.87 -17.36 -3.09
CA SER A 597 -30.51 -17.52 -1.78
C SER A 597 -31.61 -18.60 -1.87
N PRO A 598 -31.62 -19.60 -0.99
CA PRO A 598 -32.67 -20.60 -0.97
C PRO A 598 -34.01 -20.05 -0.43
N LYS A 599 -34.01 -18.85 0.14
CA LYS A 599 -35.22 -18.22 0.72
C LYS A 599 -36.12 -17.63 -0.38
N ASP A 600 -35.53 -16.97 -1.38
CA ASP A 600 -36.28 -16.21 -2.38
C ASP A 600 -35.80 -16.43 -3.83
N GLY A 601 -34.77 -17.25 -4.03
CA GLY A 601 -34.22 -17.54 -5.36
C GLY A 601 -33.44 -16.39 -5.98
N ARG A 602 -33.04 -15.39 -5.21
CA ARG A 602 -32.33 -14.21 -5.69
C ARG A 602 -30.87 -14.21 -5.28
N ILE A 603 -30.09 -13.37 -5.93
CA ILE A 603 -28.70 -13.08 -5.57
C ILE A 603 -28.67 -11.75 -4.83
N HIS A 604 -28.12 -11.76 -3.63
CA HIS A 604 -27.92 -10.58 -2.80
C HIS A 604 -26.43 -10.24 -2.80
N THR A 605 -26.06 -9.18 -3.49
CA THR A 605 -24.71 -8.62 -3.47
C THR A 605 -24.60 -7.60 -2.36
N HIS A 606 -23.39 -7.32 -1.88
CA HIS A 606 -23.11 -6.22 -0.98
C HIS A 606 -22.54 -5.02 -1.74
N PHE A 607 -23.18 -3.85 -1.60
CA PHE A 607 -22.72 -2.61 -2.20
C PHE A 607 -21.81 -1.85 -1.23
N GLN A 608 -20.54 -1.68 -1.61
CA GLN A 608 -19.56 -0.98 -0.80
C GLN A 608 -19.50 0.50 -1.15
N GLN A 609 -19.75 1.34 -0.15
CA GLN A 609 -19.79 2.79 -0.30
C GLN A 609 -18.44 3.47 0.01
N THR A 610 -17.57 2.81 0.77
CA THR A 610 -16.36 3.36 1.38
C THR A 610 -15.05 2.80 0.81
N VAL A 611 -15.09 2.11 -0.35
CA VAL A 611 -13.90 1.42 -0.91
C VAL A 611 -13.12 2.27 -1.90
N THR A 612 -13.84 2.99 -2.78
CA THR A 612 -13.16 3.72 -3.87
C THR A 612 -12.86 5.16 -3.48
N ALA A 613 -11.63 5.61 -3.72
CA ALA A 613 -11.25 6.99 -3.42
C ALA A 613 -11.93 8.06 -4.31
N THR A 614 -12.67 7.65 -5.34
CA THR A 614 -13.42 8.54 -6.25
C THR A 614 -14.90 8.67 -5.89
N GLY A 615 -15.40 7.93 -4.90
CA GLY A 615 -16.82 7.92 -4.54
C GLY A 615 -17.66 6.92 -5.34
N ARG A 616 -17.10 6.18 -6.28
CA ARG A 616 -17.84 5.11 -6.98
C ARG A 616 -18.21 4.00 -6.01
N LEU A 617 -19.39 3.41 -6.19
CA LEU A 617 -19.77 2.18 -5.49
C LEU A 617 -18.97 1.00 -6.04
N SER A 618 -18.74 -0.01 -5.20
CA SER A 618 -18.30 -1.32 -5.64
C SER A 618 -19.26 -2.40 -5.13
N SER A 619 -19.25 -3.56 -5.78
CA SER A 619 -20.11 -4.70 -5.46
C SER A 619 -19.23 -5.89 -5.10
N THR A 620 -19.56 -6.59 -4.03
CA THR A 620 -18.85 -7.78 -3.54
C THR A 620 -19.82 -8.88 -3.15
N ASP A 621 -19.36 -10.10 -3.17
CA ASP A 621 -20.02 -11.32 -2.65
C ASP A 621 -21.46 -11.55 -3.18
N PRO A 622 -21.66 -11.63 -4.51
CA PRO A 622 -20.70 -11.63 -5.62
C PRO A 622 -20.50 -10.24 -6.25
N ASN A 623 -19.37 -10.03 -6.93
CA ASN A 623 -19.18 -8.79 -7.69
C ASN A 623 -19.99 -8.82 -8.99
N LEU A 624 -21.11 -8.14 -9.02
CA LEU A 624 -22.00 -8.04 -10.19
C LEU A 624 -21.59 -6.95 -11.19
N GLN A 625 -20.68 -6.04 -10.82
CA GLN A 625 -20.22 -4.97 -11.72
C GLN A 625 -19.23 -5.44 -12.78
N ASN A 626 -18.63 -6.61 -12.62
CA ASN A 626 -17.64 -7.16 -13.54
C ASN A 626 -18.19 -8.14 -14.56
N ILE A 627 -19.52 -8.26 -14.69
CA ILE A 627 -20.16 -9.10 -15.70
C ILE A 627 -19.79 -8.58 -17.10
N PRO A 628 -19.22 -9.41 -18.00
CA PRO A 628 -18.79 -8.97 -19.31
C PRO A 628 -19.93 -8.43 -20.15
N VAL A 629 -19.72 -7.32 -20.88
CA VAL A 629 -20.73 -6.68 -21.76
C VAL A 629 -20.31 -6.67 -23.22
N ARG A 630 -19.01 -6.75 -23.50
CA ARG A 630 -18.48 -6.56 -24.86
C ARG A 630 -18.58 -7.80 -25.74
N THR A 631 -18.50 -8.97 -25.13
CA THR A 631 -18.54 -10.26 -25.84
C THR A 631 -19.96 -10.75 -25.99
N GLU A 632 -20.22 -11.57 -27.01
CA GLU A 632 -21.54 -12.20 -27.25
C GLU A 632 -21.95 -13.07 -26.06
N LEU A 633 -21.01 -13.90 -25.56
CA LEU A 633 -21.23 -14.75 -24.37
C LEU A 633 -21.52 -13.92 -23.12
N GLY A 634 -20.88 -12.78 -22.96
CA GLY A 634 -21.17 -11.86 -21.85
C GLY A 634 -22.58 -11.27 -21.94
N ARG A 635 -23.03 -10.94 -23.13
CA ARG A 635 -24.42 -10.48 -23.37
C ARG A 635 -25.45 -11.60 -23.15
N GLU A 636 -25.11 -12.84 -23.53
CA GLU A 636 -25.93 -14.00 -23.23
C GLU A 636 -26.06 -14.21 -21.71
N LEU A 637 -24.96 -14.13 -20.95
CA LEU A 637 -24.99 -14.24 -19.49
C LEU A 637 -25.87 -13.15 -18.84
N ARG A 638 -25.87 -11.93 -19.36
CA ARG A 638 -26.69 -10.84 -18.82
C ARG A 638 -28.19 -11.06 -18.98
N ARG A 639 -28.63 -11.81 -20.02
CA ARG A 639 -30.03 -12.14 -20.22
C ARG A 639 -30.59 -13.05 -19.14
N MET A 640 -29.75 -13.69 -18.37
CA MET A 640 -30.13 -14.57 -17.26
C MET A 640 -30.54 -13.83 -16.00
N PHE A 641 -30.27 -12.52 -15.93
CA PHE A 641 -30.87 -11.64 -14.94
C PHE A 641 -32.27 -11.24 -15.45
N VAL A 642 -33.28 -11.65 -14.71
CA VAL A 642 -34.69 -11.57 -15.15
C VAL A 642 -35.52 -10.76 -14.16
N ALA A 643 -36.68 -10.31 -14.55
CA ALA A 643 -37.68 -9.82 -13.62
C ALA A 643 -38.19 -10.97 -12.70
N PRO A 644 -38.54 -10.69 -11.44
CA PRO A 644 -38.91 -11.72 -10.49
C PRO A 644 -40.14 -12.51 -10.86
N ASP A 645 -41.06 -11.92 -11.62
CA ASP A 645 -42.31 -12.48 -12.11
C ASP A 645 -42.86 -11.69 -13.30
N ASP A 646 -44.03 -12.12 -13.82
CA ASP A 646 -44.68 -11.51 -14.98
C ASP A 646 -45.28 -10.11 -14.74
N ASP A 647 -45.43 -9.71 -13.47
CA ASP A 647 -45.97 -8.40 -13.08
C ASP A 647 -44.85 -7.35 -12.96
N HIS A 648 -43.58 -7.76 -13.08
CA HIS A 648 -42.43 -6.89 -12.97
C HIS A 648 -41.69 -6.79 -14.31
N VAL A 649 -40.98 -5.68 -14.48
CA VAL A 649 -40.08 -5.44 -15.61
C VAL A 649 -38.73 -4.92 -15.13
N LEU A 650 -37.65 -5.25 -15.83
CA LEU A 650 -36.35 -4.62 -15.62
C LEU A 650 -36.28 -3.33 -16.42
N ILE A 651 -35.93 -2.22 -15.76
CA ILE A 651 -35.67 -0.94 -16.39
C ILE A 651 -34.18 -0.68 -16.32
N ASP A 652 -33.52 -0.58 -17.47
CA ASP A 652 -32.11 -0.17 -17.59
C ASP A 652 -32.04 1.28 -18.06
N ALA A 653 -31.41 2.12 -17.24
CA ALA A 653 -31.20 3.54 -17.52
C ALA A 653 -29.77 3.94 -17.27
N ASP A 654 -29.06 4.32 -18.33
CA ASP A 654 -27.65 4.73 -18.26
C ASP A 654 -27.46 6.19 -18.70
N TYR A 655 -26.53 6.87 -18.09
CA TYR A 655 -26.10 8.20 -18.51
C TYR A 655 -25.17 8.12 -19.73
N SER A 656 -25.60 8.70 -20.84
CA SER A 656 -24.75 8.77 -22.04
C SER A 656 -23.51 9.63 -21.78
N GLN A 657 -22.35 8.99 -21.67
CA GLN A 657 -21.02 9.64 -21.61
C GLN A 657 -20.87 10.68 -20.49
N ILE A 658 -21.35 10.36 -19.30
CA ILE A 658 -21.43 11.28 -18.16
C ILE A 658 -20.10 11.96 -17.87
N GLU A 659 -18.97 11.23 -17.89
CA GLU A 659 -17.64 11.78 -17.58
C GLU A 659 -17.21 12.85 -18.60
N LEU A 660 -17.50 12.66 -19.87
CA LEU A 660 -17.19 13.65 -20.90
C LEU A 660 -18.11 14.88 -20.81
N ARG A 661 -19.36 14.71 -20.39
CA ARG A 661 -20.27 15.82 -20.10
C ARG A 661 -19.82 16.63 -18.88
N VAL A 662 -19.35 15.94 -17.84
CA VAL A 662 -18.74 16.58 -16.66
C VAL A 662 -17.48 17.31 -17.07
N LEU A 663 -16.60 16.72 -17.89
CA LEU A 663 -15.42 17.37 -18.43
C LEU A 663 -15.77 18.64 -19.21
N ALA A 664 -16.72 18.56 -20.13
CA ALA A 664 -17.18 19.71 -20.91
C ALA A 664 -17.69 20.84 -19.99
N HIS A 665 -18.44 20.49 -18.93
CA HIS A 665 -18.96 21.44 -17.97
C HIS A 665 -17.86 22.07 -17.12
N ILE A 666 -16.94 21.29 -16.56
CA ILE A 666 -15.86 21.80 -15.70
C ILE A 666 -14.86 22.64 -16.51
N SER A 667 -14.47 22.15 -17.69
CA SER A 667 -13.52 22.84 -18.58
C SER A 667 -14.11 24.05 -19.29
N GLN A 668 -15.43 24.20 -19.33
CA GLN A 668 -16.17 25.22 -20.11
C GLN A 668 -15.73 25.25 -21.59
N ASP A 669 -15.38 24.09 -22.14
CA ASP A 669 -14.97 23.99 -23.54
C ASP A 669 -16.17 24.15 -24.48
N GLU A 670 -16.21 25.25 -25.22
CA GLU A 670 -17.33 25.61 -26.07
C GLU A 670 -17.60 24.55 -27.12
N HIS A 671 -16.57 23.97 -27.72
CA HIS A 671 -16.70 22.96 -28.78
C HIS A 671 -17.29 21.65 -28.26
N MET A 672 -16.91 21.23 -27.04
CA MET A 672 -17.53 20.05 -26.42
C MET A 672 -18.98 20.33 -26.02
N ILE A 673 -19.25 21.51 -25.45
CA ILE A 673 -20.60 21.92 -25.02
C ILE A 673 -21.55 21.98 -26.24
N GLU A 674 -21.11 22.58 -27.35
CA GLU A 674 -21.88 22.64 -28.57
C GLU A 674 -22.19 21.28 -29.17
N ALA A 675 -21.18 20.37 -29.22
CA ALA A 675 -21.37 19.01 -29.72
C ALA A 675 -22.44 18.26 -28.88
N PHE A 676 -22.40 18.39 -27.57
CA PHE A 676 -23.39 17.77 -26.68
C PHE A 676 -24.79 18.41 -26.82
N ARG A 677 -24.88 19.74 -26.95
CA ARG A 677 -26.18 20.44 -27.17
C ARG A 677 -26.82 20.09 -28.50
N ALA A 678 -26.00 19.89 -29.53
CA ALA A 678 -26.45 19.45 -30.83
C ALA A 678 -26.79 17.94 -30.90
N GLY A 679 -26.68 17.20 -29.81
CA GLY A 679 -26.93 15.76 -29.75
C GLY A 679 -25.99 14.92 -30.61
N GLN A 680 -24.82 15.44 -30.94
CA GLN A 680 -23.82 14.74 -31.77
C GLN A 680 -23.12 13.65 -30.97
N ASP A 681 -22.68 12.60 -31.67
CA ASP A 681 -21.74 11.61 -31.09
C ASP A 681 -20.38 12.27 -30.87
N ILE A 682 -20.04 12.54 -29.62
CA ILE A 682 -18.80 13.24 -29.24
C ILE A 682 -17.54 12.53 -29.77
N HIS A 683 -17.55 11.19 -29.85
CA HIS A 683 -16.41 10.43 -30.38
C HIS A 683 -16.27 10.62 -31.91
N ALA A 684 -17.41 10.66 -32.63
CA ALA A 684 -17.42 10.96 -34.05
C ALA A 684 -17.08 12.42 -34.32
N ALA A 685 -17.65 13.36 -33.53
CA ALA A 685 -17.31 14.78 -33.63
C ALA A 685 -15.82 15.07 -33.36
N THR A 686 -15.24 14.39 -32.36
CA THR A 686 -13.79 14.44 -32.07
C THR A 686 -13.00 13.87 -33.26
N ALA A 687 -13.42 12.74 -33.82
CA ALA A 687 -12.74 12.11 -34.96
C ALA A 687 -12.76 13.02 -36.18
N ALA A 688 -13.90 13.60 -36.52
CA ALA A 688 -14.03 14.55 -37.63
C ALA A 688 -13.00 15.71 -37.52
N LYS A 689 -12.86 16.29 -36.30
CA LYS A 689 -11.92 17.38 -36.05
C LYS A 689 -10.46 16.93 -36.03
N VAL A 690 -10.15 15.80 -35.37
CA VAL A 690 -8.78 15.29 -35.23
C VAL A 690 -8.22 14.80 -36.57
N TYR A 691 -9.03 14.05 -37.33
CA TYR A 691 -8.63 13.55 -38.66
C TYR A 691 -8.87 14.58 -39.78
N ARG A 692 -9.55 15.70 -39.47
CA ARG A 692 -9.89 16.77 -40.41
C ARG A 692 -10.71 16.28 -41.62
N VAL A 693 -11.71 15.47 -41.34
CA VAL A 693 -12.67 14.94 -42.31
C VAL A 693 -14.10 15.39 -41.94
N PRO A 694 -15.02 15.48 -42.90
CA PRO A 694 -16.42 15.69 -42.61
C PRO A 694 -16.97 14.60 -41.68
N LEU A 695 -18.02 14.91 -40.91
CA LEU A 695 -18.58 13.97 -39.92
C LEU A 695 -19.08 12.67 -40.59
N GLU A 696 -19.61 12.80 -41.82
CA GLU A 696 -20.13 11.69 -42.63
C GLU A 696 -19.04 10.74 -43.15
N GLU A 697 -17.80 11.20 -43.19
CA GLU A 697 -16.63 10.41 -43.60
C GLU A 697 -15.87 9.73 -42.43
N VAL A 698 -16.35 9.94 -41.21
CA VAL A 698 -15.75 9.31 -40.03
C VAL A 698 -16.00 7.80 -40.05
N THR A 699 -14.93 7.03 -40.20
CA THR A 699 -15.01 5.58 -40.20
C THR A 699 -15.21 5.03 -38.78
N PRO A 700 -15.76 3.81 -38.61
CA PRO A 700 -15.85 3.14 -37.29
C PRO A 700 -14.49 3.04 -36.55
N GLN A 701 -13.41 2.85 -37.31
CA GLN A 701 -12.04 2.80 -36.75
C GLN A 701 -11.60 4.16 -36.22
N MET A 702 -11.80 5.25 -36.94
CA MET A 702 -11.50 6.62 -36.50
C MET A 702 -12.28 6.97 -35.24
N ARG A 703 -13.57 6.63 -35.21
CA ARG A 703 -14.43 6.82 -34.05
C ARG A 703 -13.93 6.03 -32.83
N SER A 704 -13.54 4.77 -33.05
CA SER A 704 -13.02 3.90 -31.99
C SER A 704 -11.69 4.43 -31.41
N SER A 705 -10.76 4.86 -32.28
CA SER A 705 -9.50 5.49 -31.86
C SER A 705 -9.76 6.77 -31.06
N CYS A 706 -10.67 7.64 -31.52
CA CYS A 706 -11.00 8.85 -30.77
C CYS A 706 -11.77 8.56 -29.46
N LYS A 707 -12.51 7.46 -29.38
CA LYS A 707 -13.09 6.99 -28.13
C LYS A 707 -12.00 6.68 -27.10
N ALA A 708 -10.95 5.94 -27.51
CA ALA A 708 -9.81 5.67 -26.64
C ALA A 708 -9.06 6.95 -26.24
N VAL A 709 -8.89 7.90 -27.15
CA VAL A 709 -8.28 9.20 -26.86
C VAL A 709 -9.13 10.01 -25.89
N ASN A 710 -10.44 10.13 -26.11
CA ASN A 710 -11.36 10.88 -25.24
C ASN A 710 -11.30 10.37 -23.79
N PHE A 711 -11.37 9.05 -23.60
CA PHE A 711 -11.25 8.46 -22.26
C PHE A 711 -9.83 8.56 -21.72
N GLY A 712 -8.84 8.24 -22.54
CA GLY A 712 -7.43 8.28 -22.16
C GLY A 712 -7.01 9.64 -21.63
N ILE A 713 -7.47 10.74 -22.27
CA ILE A 713 -7.15 12.09 -21.82
C ILE A 713 -7.76 12.42 -20.46
N VAL A 714 -9.03 12.02 -20.24
CA VAL A 714 -9.66 12.15 -18.91
C VAL A 714 -8.85 11.45 -17.82
N TYR A 715 -8.20 10.33 -18.16
CA TYR A 715 -7.37 9.56 -17.24
C TYR A 715 -5.89 9.95 -17.24
N GLY A 716 -5.52 10.99 -17.99
CA GLY A 716 -4.12 11.44 -18.08
C GLY A 716 -3.19 10.45 -18.77
N ILE A 717 -3.66 9.83 -19.87
CA ILE A 717 -2.91 8.83 -20.63
C ILE A 717 -1.61 9.40 -21.19
N SER A 718 -0.53 8.61 -21.16
CA SER A 718 0.72 8.94 -21.82
C SER A 718 0.67 8.60 -23.33
N ASP A 719 1.54 9.25 -24.11
CA ASP A 719 1.75 8.91 -25.52
C ASP A 719 2.14 7.44 -25.73
N PHE A 720 2.88 6.86 -24.79
CA PHE A 720 3.27 5.46 -24.81
C PHE A 720 2.06 4.52 -24.61
N SER A 721 1.24 4.79 -23.60
CA SER A 721 0.05 3.95 -23.32
C SER A 721 -0.99 4.08 -24.44
N LEU A 722 -1.24 5.31 -24.92
CA LEU A 722 -2.17 5.51 -26.03
C LEU A 722 -1.71 4.79 -27.29
N ALA A 723 -0.41 4.81 -27.59
CA ALA A 723 0.15 4.09 -28.73
C ALA A 723 -0.15 2.60 -28.71
N GLN A 724 -0.10 1.98 -27.52
CA GLN A 724 -0.46 0.57 -27.34
C GLN A 724 -1.97 0.32 -27.51
N ASP A 725 -2.80 1.21 -26.94
CA ASP A 725 -4.27 1.05 -26.95
C ASP A 725 -4.88 1.15 -28.35
N ILE A 726 -4.33 2.01 -29.22
CA ILE A 726 -4.87 2.22 -30.57
C ILE A 726 -3.99 1.63 -31.68
N GLY A 727 -2.89 0.93 -31.34
CA GLY A 727 -2.04 0.22 -32.30
C GLY A 727 -1.25 1.12 -33.24
N VAL A 728 -0.82 2.31 -32.78
CA VAL A 728 -0.04 3.28 -33.57
C VAL A 728 1.35 3.49 -32.97
N THR A 729 2.23 4.25 -33.66
CA THR A 729 3.54 4.61 -33.11
C THR A 729 3.38 5.64 -31.99
N ARG A 730 4.33 5.69 -31.08
CA ARG A 730 4.38 6.68 -30.00
C ARG A 730 4.33 8.13 -30.52
N LYS A 731 4.95 8.38 -31.68
CA LYS A 731 4.95 9.70 -32.32
C LYS A 731 3.55 10.10 -32.78
N GLU A 732 2.85 9.18 -33.43
CA GLU A 732 1.47 9.39 -33.88
C GLU A 732 0.51 9.58 -32.68
N ALA A 733 0.65 8.76 -31.62
CA ALA A 733 -0.12 8.94 -30.39
C ALA A 733 0.11 10.33 -29.76
N GLY A 734 1.36 10.80 -29.72
CA GLY A 734 1.69 12.14 -29.26
C GLY A 734 1.09 13.24 -30.15
N GLU A 735 0.99 13.03 -31.47
CA GLU A 735 0.29 13.93 -32.39
C GLU A 735 -1.20 13.93 -32.13
N PHE A 736 -1.82 12.79 -31.90
CA PHE A 736 -3.23 12.68 -31.52
C PHE A 736 -3.53 13.50 -30.25
N ILE A 737 -2.75 13.32 -29.18
CA ILE A 737 -2.94 14.07 -27.93
C ILE A 737 -2.84 15.58 -28.17
N ARG A 738 -1.80 16.03 -28.89
CA ARG A 738 -1.62 17.45 -29.21
C ARG A 738 -2.78 18.02 -30.03
N THR A 739 -3.23 17.28 -31.06
CA THR A 739 -4.34 17.72 -31.94
C THR A 739 -5.64 17.79 -31.16
N TYR A 740 -5.89 16.81 -30.26
CA TYR A 740 -7.03 16.80 -29.36
C TYR A 740 -7.04 18.04 -28.45
N LEU A 741 -5.94 18.31 -27.76
CA LEU A 741 -5.82 19.46 -26.85
C LEU A 741 -5.91 20.81 -27.59
N ALA A 742 -5.44 20.87 -28.85
CA ALA A 742 -5.63 22.04 -29.71
C ALA A 742 -7.08 22.21 -30.17
N THR A 743 -7.83 21.09 -30.31
CA THR A 743 -9.23 21.09 -30.69
C THR A 743 -10.14 21.51 -29.54
N TYR A 744 -9.75 21.14 -28.32
CA TYR A 744 -10.47 21.43 -27.07
C TYR A 744 -9.60 22.26 -26.10
N PRO A 745 -9.42 23.56 -26.39
CA PRO A 745 -8.51 24.42 -25.62
C PRO A 745 -8.97 24.62 -24.17
N GLY A 746 -10.29 24.57 -23.91
CA GLY A 746 -10.84 24.61 -22.56
C GLY A 746 -10.41 23.39 -21.73
N VAL A 747 -10.37 22.21 -22.34
CA VAL A 747 -9.88 20.99 -21.70
C VAL A 747 -8.38 21.10 -21.39
N ALA A 748 -7.59 21.57 -22.36
CA ALA A 748 -6.15 21.77 -22.15
C ALA A 748 -5.88 22.73 -20.97
N LYS A 749 -6.60 23.84 -20.92
CA LYS A 749 -6.50 24.81 -19.83
C LYS A 749 -6.89 24.19 -18.47
N TYR A 750 -8.02 23.48 -18.43
CA TYR A 750 -8.45 22.76 -17.22
C TYR A 750 -7.38 21.84 -16.68
N MET A 751 -6.72 21.06 -17.56
CA MET A 751 -5.68 20.13 -17.16
C MET A 751 -4.48 20.81 -16.49
N GLU A 752 -4.08 21.97 -17.00
CA GLU A 752 -2.97 22.73 -16.38
C GLU A 752 -3.43 23.41 -15.08
N ASP A 753 -4.61 24.03 -15.08
CA ASP A 753 -5.15 24.75 -13.92
C ASP A 753 -5.39 23.79 -12.74
N ILE A 754 -5.95 22.60 -12.97
CA ILE A 754 -6.21 21.64 -11.89
C ILE A 754 -4.93 21.08 -11.28
N LYS A 755 -3.88 20.82 -12.08
CA LYS A 755 -2.58 20.40 -11.58
C LYS A 755 -1.92 21.50 -10.73
N ALA A 756 -2.00 22.75 -11.18
CA ALA A 756 -1.47 23.90 -10.44
C ALA A 756 -2.21 24.08 -9.12
N SER A 757 -3.54 24.10 -9.16
CA SER A 757 -4.40 24.21 -7.96
C SER A 757 -4.17 23.05 -6.98
N ALA A 758 -4.06 21.83 -7.48
CA ALA A 758 -3.81 20.67 -6.63
C ALA A 758 -2.44 20.71 -5.94
N ARG A 759 -1.41 21.26 -6.60
CA ARG A 759 -0.08 21.46 -5.98
C ARG A 759 -0.12 22.55 -4.89
N GLU A 760 -0.87 23.61 -5.11
CA GLU A 760 -1.01 24.74 -4.17
C GLU A 760 -1.84 24.32 -2.96
N ASN A 761 -3.00 23.71 -3.17
CA ASN A 761 -3.95 23.38 -2.12
C ASN A 761 -3.67 22.04 -1.44
N GLY A 762 -2.94 21.12 -2.08
CA GLY A 762 -2.70 19.76 -1.60
C GLY A 762 -3.88 18.80 -1.80
N TYR A 763 -4.95 19.21 -2.47
CA TYR A 763 -6.14 18.39 -2.72
C TYR A 763 -6.91 18.84 -3.97
N VAL A 764 -7.85 17.99 -4.40
CA VAL A 764 -8.87 18.32 -5.40
C VAL A 764 -10.27 18.03 -4.88
N THR A 765 -11.29 18.64 -5.50
CA THR A 765 -12.71 18.44 -5.14
C THR A 765 -13.57 18.15 -6.34
N THR A 766 -14.68 17.42 -6.12
CA THR A 766 -15.78 17.32 -7.08
C THR A 766 -16.66 18.57 -7.06
N LEU A 767 -17.61 18.68 -8.00
CA LEU A 767 -18.63 19.75 -8.00
C LEU A 767 -19.56 19.70 -6.76
N PHE A 768 -19.64 18.57 -6.08
CA PHE A 768 -20.45 18.38 -4.87
C PHE A 768 -19.64 18.45 -3.58
N GLY A 769 -18.36 18.83 -3.67
CA GLY A 769 -17.50 19.04 -2.50
C GLY A 769 -16.77 17.80 -1.99
N ARG A 770 -16.87 16.63 -2.65
CA ARG A 770 -16.05 15.46 -2.31
C ARG A 770 -14.59 15.80 -2.47
N ARG A 771 -13.81 15.62 -1.41
CA ARG A 771 -12.41 15.99 -1.37
C ARG A 771 -11.49 14.79 -1.45
N ARG A 772 -10.35 14.95 -2.14
CA ARG A 772 -9.26 13.98 -2.14
C ARG A 772 -7.92 14.68 -1.94
N ALA A 773 -7.25 14.38 -0.85
CA ALA A 773 -5.88 14.82 -0.61
C ALA A 773 -4.90 14.15 -1.59
N LEU A 774 -3.84 14.88 -1.97
CA LEU A 774 -2.85 14.45 -2.96
C LEU A 774 -1.42 14.69 -2.46
N PRO A 775 -1.00 13.99 -1.40
CA PRO A 775 0.36 14.10 -0.88
C PRO A 775 1.41 13.69 -1.92
N GLU A 776 1.06 12.86 -2.92
CA GLU A 776 1.93 12.43 -4.01
C GLU A 776 2.50 13.58 -4.82
N LEU A 777 1.78 14.71 -4.91
CA LEU A 777 2.23 15.89 -5.67
C LEU A 777 3.46 16.56 -5.07
N GLN A 778 3.71 16.37 -3.78
CA GLN A 778 4.89 16.87 -3.07
C GLN A 778 6.10 15.94 -3.19
N SER A 779 5.92 14.74 -3.76
CA SER A 779 7.01 13.77 -3.90
C SER A 779 8.07 14.25 -4.88
N ARG A 780 9.35 14.06 -4.51
CA ARG A 780 10.48 14.27 -5.42
C ARG A 780 10.59 13.18 -6.49
N ASN A 781 9.99 12.02 -6.25
CA ASN A 781 9.95 10.93 -7.22
C ASN A 781 9.01 11.30 -8.38
N PHE A 782 9.55 11.33 -9.58
CA PHE A 782 8.80 11.68 -10.79
C PHE A 782 7.58 10.77 -11.02
N ASN A 783 7.72 9.46 -10.79
CA ASN A 783 6.62 8.51 -11.03
C ASN A 783 5.47 8.73 -10.05
N ILE A 784 5.77 8.95 -8.76
CA ILE A 784 4.77 9.22 -7.71
C ILE A 784 4.09 10.56 -8.00
N ARG A 785 4.87 11.61 -8.30
CA ARG A 785 4.31 12.93 -8.64
C ARG A 785 3.44 12.88 -9.89
N SER A 786 3.90 12.19 -10.94
CA SER A 786 3.12 12.00 -12.17
C SER A 786 1.85 11.19 -11.94
N PHE A 787 1.87 10.23 -11.01
CA PHE A 787 0.65 9.55 -10.56
C PHE A 787 -0.31 10.53 -9.88
N GLY A 788 0.18 11.35 -8.93
CA GLY A 788 -0.62 12.40 -8.28
C GLY A 788 -1.23 13.39 -9.27
N GLU A 789 -0.51 13.80 -10.32
CA GLU A 789 -1.03 14.67 -11.38
C GLU A 789 -2.19 14.02 -12.16
N ARG A 790 -2.08 12.73 -12.49
CA ARG A 790 -3.19 11.99 -13.14
C ARG A 790 -4.40 11.89 -12.23
N VAL A 791 -4.19 11.62 -10.95
CA VAL A 791 -5.27 11.58 -9.95
C VAL A 791 -5.94 12.94 -9.81
N ALA A 792 -5.16 14.04 -9.83
CA ALA A 792 -5.69 15.41 -9.78
C ALA A 792 -6.61 15.72 -10.97
N MET A 793 -6.25 15.31 -12.18
CA MET A 793 -7.07 15.50 -13.37
C MET A 793 -8.35 14.67 -13.37
N ASN A 794 -8.26 13.42 -12.92
CA ASN A 794 -9.34 12.45 -13.01
C ASN A 794 -10.38 12.58 -11.88
N THR A 795 -9.94 12.79 -10.65
CA THR A 795 -10.82 12.74 -9.47
C THR A 795 -12.02 13.70 -9.55
N PRO A 796 -11.88 14.97 -9.98
CA PRO A 796 -13.02 15.87 -10.10
C PRO A 796 -14.06 15.39 -11.10
N ILE A 797 -13.64 14.72 -12.17
CA ILE A 797 -14.52 14.25 -13.24
C ILE A 797 -15.23 12.96 -12.80
N GLN A 798 -14.46 11.94 -12.43
CA GLN A 798 -15.03 10.65 -12.01
C GLN A 798 -15.85 10.77 -10.73
N GLY A 799 -15.36 11.53 -9.75
CA GLY A 799 -16.07 11.72 -8.50
C GLY A 799 -17.36 12.50 -8.69
N THR A 800 -17.37 13.53 -9.53
CA THR A 800 -18.61 14.25 -9.87
C THR A 800 -19.62 13.34 -10.57
N ALA A 801 -19.17 12.49 -11.50
CA ALA A 801 -20.03 11.51 -12.15
C ALA A 801 -20.64 10.52 -11.14
N ALA A 802 -19.82 10.04 -10.18
CA ALA A 802 -20.29 9.17 -9.10
C ALA A 802 -21.32 9.89 -8.20
N ASP A 803 -21.08 11.15 -7.84
CA ASP A 803 -22.00 11.96 -7.02
C ASP A 803 -23.35 12.17 -7.75
N ILE A 804 -23.32 12.41 -9.06
CA ILE A 804 -24.55 12.54 -9.87
C ILE A 804 -25.37 11.25 -9.87
N ILE A 805 -24.71 10.10 -10.01
CA ILE A 805 -25.40 8.79 -9.98
C ILE A 805 -26.01 8.57 -8.59
N LYS A 806 -25.31 8.86 -7.51
CA LYS A 806 -25.81 8.75 -6.15
C LYS A 806 -27.04 9.65 -5.91
N ILE A 807 -26.98 10.90 -6.37
CA ILE A 807 -28.14 11.81 -6.33
C ILE A 807 -29.32 11.24 -7.12
N ALA A 808 -29.06 10.66 -8.29
CA ALA A 808 -30.12 10.03 -9.09
C ALA A 808 -30.74 8.85 -8.34
N MET A 809 -29.94 7.99 -7.69
CA MET A 809 -30.43 6.86 -6.89
C MET A 809 -31.35 7.36 -5.75
N VAL A 810 -30.94 8.41 -5.01
CA VAL A 810 -31.78 9.02 -3.96
C VAL A 810 -33.11 9.51 -4.56
N ARG A 811 -33.08 10.24 -5.66
CA ARG A 811 -34.28 10.79 -6.29
C ARG A 811 -35.20 9.73 -6.91
N VAL A 812 -34.65 8.63 -7.44
CA VAL A 812 -35.45 7.53 -7.98
C VAL A 812 -36.20 6.82 -6.85
N ARG A 813 -35.57 6.61 -5.72
CA ARG A 813 -36.18 5.99 -4.55
C ARG A 813 -37.33 6.85 -3.99
N ASP A 814 -37.20 8.17 -3.98
CA ASP A 814 -38.22 9.11 -3.46
C ASP A 814 -39.45 9.25 -4.36
N ARG A 815 -39.43 8.73 -5.59
CA ARG A 815 -40.54 8.72 -6.56
C ARG A 815 -41.29 7.39 -6.59
#